data_255801bc6386ddad9e4c354d569edff9
#
_entry.id   255801bc6386ddad9e4c354d569edff9
#
_cell.length_a   1.000
_cell.length_b   1.000
_cell.length_c   1.000
_cell.angle_alpha   90.00
_cell.angle_beta   90.00
_cell.angle_gamma   90.00
#
_symmetry.space_group_name_H-M   'P 1'
#
loop_
_entity.id
_entity.type
_entity.pdbx_description
1 polymer ?
#
loop_
_entity_poly.entity_id
_entity_poly.type
_entity_poly.pdbx_seq_one_letter_code
_entity_poly.pdbx_strand_id
1 'polypeptide(L)'
;NLENKISVLLSNSQFLLFLKSKNIRMSFIVNRITKCWIDKSENNGIVVLSANGIEESRWLIHTNESVEVPEHLRESINADINTPDKLKEAKTFDLSFAIALDKNGKLKRLERDESVIYTYLPTSFRFGSEGFPFLVNANFITDAGRQQLHKDSEWNKLIFSKIPSEFLLWIKEISSIYRNYWEVLPEKSYGRSNALETIYAEKMEKAISEIAFIPSLKNGMGKLLASEAFMDRMSISDSISIDALVCHINRTYTRTFDANNQIENVWKGSRILNSYGVFIFDKQKLKSLFEDECAFESITPEFNAKLIKFLFEYYSQNRSEQEELISVLQTTRFLLDESGVLCMPNELFFPSAYKEQNALAHDTKILNSDIFGAVSSNQSIVNWLSILGLGQLSDLTFIENVLCKSGYVTTENALEVGKFIFDISQREDIFGKISQYRLSNVGFLTTNGTLKSANELYLSAKYKPEVNIEPLLEADIFISEKYCENASIAEWKVFLLKMGVSESVANKIETVSGFYGTEYGNRYDKPFFDIIKKNSERYKWISYDGWNLDSGDYGFHANQISYGSFSFLVHCENYLFSKLVFSEIISKYKPGEINTSVENVTGNTGFVTRSITQNMLSDLGCDMNHFKWVIENSPILPTVKKDCRKAIDTYSNSIPQIKEIAGNYLPIIDIDEEISDAWQSYLNLKNHLTLEDYLFLLTEISDDLGNVENNKARICSIY
;
A
#
# COMPACT_ATOMS: atom_id res chain seq x y z
N ASN A 1 72.52 12.87 -14.20
CA ASN A 1 71.62 12.56 -13.09
C ASN A 1 71.06 13.73 -12.26
N LEU A 2 71.67 14.91 -12.35
CA LEU A 2 71.13 16.15 -11.81
C LEU A 2 69.91 16.61 -12.61
N GLU A 3 69.95 16.46 -13.95
CA GLU A 3 68.82 16.80 -14.86
C GLU A 3 67.56 15.99 -14.56
N ASN A 4 67.68 14.68 -14.28
CA ASN A 4 66.51 13.86 -13.87
C ASN A 4 65.89 14.30 -12.53
N LYS A 5 66.73 14.66 -11.56
CA LYS A 5 66.25 15.17 -10.27
C LYS A 5 65.52 16.51 -10.41
N ILE A 6 66.01 17.35 -11.29
CA ILE A 6 65.41 18.65 -11.60
C ILE A 6 64.14 18.49 -12.39
N SER A 7 64.09 17.57 -13.36
CA SER A 7 62.83 17.24 -14.06
C SER A 7 61.74 16.76 -13.11
N VAL A 8 62.10 15.94 -12.14
CA VAL A 8 61.17 15.50 -11.09
C VAL A 8 60.71 16.67 -10.20
N LEU A 9 61.60 17.60 -9.86
CA LEU A 9 61.21 18.75 -9.06
C LEU A 9 60.32 19.72 -9.86
N LEU A 10 60.54 19.84 -11.15
CA LEU A 10 59.77 20.68 -12.05
C LEU A 10 58.37 20.08 -12.37
N SER A 11 58.30 18.75 -12.40
CA SER A 11 57.00 18.08 -12.56
C SER A 11 56.12 18.18 -11.33
N ASN A 12 56.62 18.61 -10.18
CA ASN A 12 55.90 18.84 -8.94
C ASN A 12 55.90 20.32 -8.54
N SER A 13 55.57 21.19 -9.47
CA SER A 13 55.55 22.66 -9.28
C SER A 13 54.61 23.17 -8.19
N GLN A 14 53.70 22.32 -7.70
CA GLN A 14 52.67 22.65 -6.68
C GLN A 14 53.30 23.19 -5.36
N PHE A 15 54.57 22.91 -5.02
CA PHE A 15 55.20 23.51 -3.83
C PHE A 15 55.26 25.02 -3.89
N LEU A 16 55.27 25.63 -5.11
CA LEU A 16 55.20 27.07 -5.29
C LEU A 16 53.91 27.69 -4.74
N LEU A 17 52.81 26.92 -4.71
CA LEU A 17 51.53 27.39 -4.22
C LEU A 17 51.63 27.96 -2.79
N PHE A 18 52.44 27.34 -1.94
CA PHE A 18 52.54 27.67 -0.54
C PHE A 18 53.64 28.68 -0.19
N LEU A 19 54.34 29.21 -1.20
CA LEU A 19 55.25 30.32 -1.02
C LEU A 19 54.48 31.64 -0.99
N LYS A 20 54.86 32.55 -0.05
CA LYS A 20 54.12 33.80 0.23
C LYS A 20 54.08 34.80 -0.95
N SER A 21 55.08 34.79 -1.83
CA SER A 21 55.12 35.71 -2.98
C SER A 21 54.06 35.36 -4.02
N LYS A 22 53.33 36.39 -4.50
CA LYS A 22 52.27 36.23 -5.50
C LYS A 22 52.79 35.85 -6.89
N ASN A 23 53.97 36.38 -7.24
CA ASN A 23 54.64 36.10 -8.50
C ASN A 23 56.01 35.55 -8.22
N ILE A 24 56.31 34.36 -8.70
CA ILE A 24 57.57 33.65 -8.50
C ILE A 24 57.96 33.06 -9.85
N ARG A 25 59.22 33.28 -10.22
CA ARG A 25 59.82 32.51 -11.31
C ARG A 25 61.03 31.76 -10.77
N MET A 26 61.05 30.48 -10.97
CA MET A 26 62.17 29.62 -10.66
C MET A 26 62.75 29.10 -11.98
N SER A 27 63.99 29.47 -12.27
CA SER A 27 64.67 29.12 -13.52
C SER A 27 65.83 28.17 -13.24
N PHE A 28 65.95 27.17 -14.09
CA PHE A 28 67.07 26.24 -14.05
C PHE A 28 68.05 26.62 -15.19
N ILE A 29 69.26 27.03 -14.81
CA ILE A 29 70.27 27.55 -15.72
C ILE A 29 71.51 26.64 -15.69
N VAL A 30 71.94 26.14 -16.84
CA VAL A 30 73.13 25.34 -17.02
C VAL A 30 74.00 26.04 -18.07
N ASN A 31 75.28 26.28 -17.72
CA ASN A 31 76.24 26.98 -18.61
C ASN A 31 75.70 28.33 -19.16
N ARG A 32 75.07 29.11 -18.27
CA ARG A 32 74.41 30.39 -18.60
C ARG A 32 73.23 30.30 -19.56
N ILE A 33 72.74 29.10 -19.88
CA ILE A 33 71.57 28.88 -20.70
C ILE A 33 70.41 28.43 -19.82
N THR A 34 69.28 29.14 -19.87
CA THR A 34 68.06 28.71 -19.21
C THR A 34 67.51 27.45 -19.88
N LYS A 35 67.50 26.36 -19.18
CA LYS A 35 67.02 25.06 -19.64
C LYS A 35 65.50 24.91 -19.49
N CYS A 36 64.99 25.36 -18.38
CA CYS A 36 63.56 25.37 -18.07
C CYS A 36 63.26 26.34 -16.94
N TRP A 37 62.02 26.74 -16.83
CA TRP A 37 61.55 27.55 -15.72
C TRP A 37 60.10 27.15 -15.36
N ILE A 38 59.74 27.40 -14.09
CA ILE A 38 58.36 27.33 -13.61
C ILE A 38 57.97 28.68 -13.05
N ASP A 39 56.70 29.04 -13.29
CA ASP A 39 56.17 30.33 -12.84
C ASP A 39 54.92 30.07 -11.97
N LYS A 40 54.82 30.84 -10.89
CA LYS A 40 53.60 31.07 -10.11
C LYS A 40 53.14 32.51 -10.41
N SER A 41 51.91 32.68 -10.79
CA SER A 41 51.27 33.99 -10.90
C SER A 41 49.92 33.97 -10.23
N GLU A 42 49.59 35.00 -9.47
CA GLU A 42 48.29 35.14 -8.79
C GLU A 42 47.55 36.34 -9.38
N ASN A 43 46.31 36.06 -9.82
CA ASN A 43 45.42 37.08 -10.35
C ASN A 43 43.99 36.80 -9.83
N ASN A 44 43.36 37.81 -9.20
CA ASN A 44 42.03 37.74 -8.66
C ASN A 44 41.75 36.51 -7.74
N GLY A 45 42.75 36.15 -6.92
CA GLY A 45 42.64 34.99 -5.99
C GLY A 45 42.86 33.64 -6.64
N ILE A 46 43.08 33.58 -7.96
CA ILE A 46 43.44 32.36 -8.66
C ILE A 46 44.92 32.34 -8.93
N VAL A 47 45.56 31.25 -8.49
CA VAL A 47 47.00 31.01 -8.73
C VAL A 47 47.12 30.10 -9.96
N VAL A 48 47.94 30.54 -10.90
CA VAL A 48 48.31 29.80 -12.10
C VAL A 48 49.75 29.34 -11.99
N LEU A 49 49.97 28.05 -12.20
CA LEU A 49 51.30 27.48 -12.36
C LEU A 49 51.57 27.22 -13.82
N SER A 50 52.74 27.65 -14.30
CA SER A 50 53.13 27.46 -15.69
C SER A 50 54.57 26.90 -15.75
N ALA A 51 54.86 26.09 -16.76
CA ALA A 51 56.17 25.58 -17.06
C ALA A 51 56.59 26.00 -18.46
N ASN A 52 57.76 26.61 -18.60
CA ASN A 52 58.28 27.12 -19.87
C ASN A 52 57.28 28.03 -20.64
N GLY A 53 56.47 28.78 -19.86
CA GLY A 53 55.44 29.67 -20.43
C GLY A 53 54.13 29.01 -20.81
N ILE A 54 53.97 27.71 -20.56
CA ILE A 54 52.75 26.99 -20.82
C ILE A 54 52.01 26.77 -19.47
N GLU A 55 50.76 27.16 -19.38
CA GLU A 55 49.93 26.93 -18.23
C GLU A 55 49.74 25.44 -17.98
N GLU A 56 50.05 24.98 -16.78
CA GLU A 56 49.91 23.57 -16.33
C GLU A 56 48.69 23.37 -15.45
N SER A 57 48.42 24.29 -14.53
CA SER A 57 47.35 24.14 -13.55
C SER A 57 46.89 25.46 -12.95
N ARG A 58 45.63 25.47 -12.49
CA ARG A 58 45.00 26.60 -11.79
C ARG A 58 44.55 26.14 -10.42
N TRP A 59 44.67 27.05 -9.43
CA TRP A 59 44.42 26.73 -8.02
C TRP A 59 43.74 27.89 -7.30
N LEU A 60 42.86 27.55 -6.36
CA LEU A 60 42.40 28.44 -5.32
C LEU A 60 43.24 28.13 -4.06
N ILE A 61 43.71 29.18 -3.40
CA ILE A 61 44.49 29.02 -2.17
C ILE A 61 43.84 29.79 -1.05
N HIS A 62 43.81 29.19 0.13
CA HIS A 62 43.44 29.84 1.38
C HIS A 62 44.53 29.57 2.43
N THR A 63 44.92 30.59 3.13
CA THR A 63 45.88 30.48 4.21
C THR A 63 45.35 31.20 5.43
N ASN A 64 45.21 30.48 6.54
CA ASN A 64 45.04 31.06 7.84
C ASN A 64 46.42 31.15 8.50
N GLU A 65 46.96 32.39 8.63
CA GLU A 65 48.30 32.67 9.15
C GLU A 65 48.37 32.74 10.70
N SER A 66 47.23 32.58 11.37
CA SER A 66 47.13 32.80 12.82
C SER A 66 46.26 31.77 13.53
N VAL A 67 46.39 30.48 13.12
CA VAL A 67 45.68 29.40 13.83
C VAL A 67 46.30 29.30 15.24
N GLU A 68 45.49 29.54 16.26
CA GLU A 68 45.96 29.58 17.66
C GLU A 68 46.33 28.18 18.20
N VAL A 69 47.41 28.14 18.95
CA VAL A 69 47.79 26.98 19.78
C VAL A 69 47.06 27.09 21.11
N PRO A 70 46.08 26.22 21.41
CA PRO A 70 45.32 26.30 22.65
C PRO A 70 46.18 26.12 23.89
N GLU A 71 45.96 26.97 24.89
CA GLU A 71 46.74 26.97 26.13
C GLU A 71 46.75 25.61 26.85
N HIS A 72 45.59 24.92 26.83
CA HIS A 72 45.44 23.60 27.48
C HIS A 72 46.25 22.48 26.78
N LEU A 73 46.74 22.68 25.57
CA LEU A 73 47.60 21.72 24.86
C LEU A 73 49.11 22.03 25.01
N ARG A 74 49.48 23.18 25.59
CA ARG A 74 50.87 23.57 25.71
C ARG A 74 51.69 22.62 26.55
N GLU A 75 51.16 22.13 27.65
CA GLU A 75 51.86 21.17 28.51
C GLU A 75 52.17 19.88 27.75
N SER A 76 51.23 19.33 27.01
CA SER A 76 51.41 18.11 26.20
C SER A 76 52.40 18.32 25.05
N ILE A 77 52.28 19.47 24.33
CA ILE A 77 53.22 19.84 23.27
C ILE A 77 54.64 20.03 23.81
N ASN A 78 54.82 20.68 24.97
CA ASN A 78 56.14 20.89 25.62
C ASN A 78 56.75 19.57 26.11
N ALA A 79 55.92 18.63 26.53
CA ALA A 79 56.40 17.32 26.99
C ALA A 79 56.69 16.36 25.81
N ASP A 80 56.16 16.65 24.60
CA ASP A 80 56.39 15.83 23.40
C ASP A 80 57.86 15.96 22.93
N ILE A 81 58.60 14.87 23.02
CA ILE A 81 60.01 14.79 22.58
C ILE A 81 60.16 14.91 21.06
N ASN A 82 59.12 14.65 20.29
CA ASN A 82 59.14 14.76 18.83
C ASN A 82 58.92 16.20 18.37
N THR A 83 58.46 17.09 19.25
CA THR A 83 58.16 18.48 18.89
C THR A 83 59.45 19.35 19.06
N PRO A 84 59.94 19.97 17.98
CA PRO A 84 61.10 20.89 18.03
C PRO A 84 60.83 22.10 18.93
N ASP A 85 61.85 22.59 19.62
CA ASP A 85 61.71 23.70 20.57
C ASP A 85 61.10 24.96 20.00
N LYS A 86 61.41 25.29 18.73
CA LYS A 86 60.81 26.43 18.06
C LYS A 86 59.28 26.31 17.93
N LEU A 87 58.74 25.10 17.80
CA LEU A 87 57.31 24.86 17.74
C LEU A 87 56.67 24.83 19.12
N LYS A 88 57.39 24.44 20.13
CA LYS A 88 56.94 24.49 21.55
C LYS A 88 56.67 25.94 21.99
N GLU A 89 57.43 26.90 21.48
CA GLU A 89 57.26 28.33 21.78
C GLU A 89 56.23 29.02 20.91
N ALA A 90 55.75 28.37 19.84
CA ALA A 90 54.82 28.96 18.90
C ALA A 90 53.46 29.22 19.54
N LYS A 91 52.92 30.44 19.36
CA LYS A 91 51.56 30.82 19.79
C LYS A 91 50.52 30.55 18.73
N THR A 92 50.96 30.62 17.48
CA THR A 92 50.14 30.38 16.28
C THR A 92 50.92 29.58 15.25
N PHE A 93 50.22 29.03 14.28
CA PHE A 93 50.84 28.39 13.10
C PHE A 93 50.04 28.70 11.84
N ASP A 94 50.69 28.58 10.68
CA ASP A 94 50.08 28.77 9.39
C ASP A 94 49.44 27.42 8.94
N LEU A 95 48.18 27.47 8.47
CA LEU A 95 47.52 26.35 7.85
C LEU A 95 46.97 26.78 6.50
N SER A 96 47.45 26.15 5.43
CA SER A 96 47.06 26.50 4.06
C SER A 96 46.39 25.33 3.35
N PHE A 97 45.42 25.66 2.51
CA PHE A 97 44.73 24.73 1.64
C PHE A 97 44.88 25.20 0.20
N ALA A 98 44.95 24.25 -0.76
CA ALA A 98 44.90 24.56 -2.19
C ALA A 98 43.97 23.58 -2.89
N ILE A 99 42.97 24.11 -3.61
CA ILE A 99 42.00 23.37 -4.40
C ILE A 99 42.32 23.59 -5.89
N ALA A 100 42.43 22.50 -6.64
CA ALA A 100 42.61 22.57 -8.10
C ALA A 100 41.36 23.07 -8.81
N LEU A 101 41.56 23.81 -9.90
CA LEU A 101 40.46 24.18 -10.81
C LEU A 101 40.62 23.45 -12.16
N ASP A 102 39.50 23.07 -12.76
CA ASP A 102 39.46 22.53 -14.10
C ASP A 102 39.61 23.66 -15.15
N LYS A 103 39.66 23.31 -16.43
CA LYS A 103 39.77 24.26 -17.58
C LYS A 103 38.60 25.25 -17.63
N ASN A 104 37.45 24.90 -17.05
CA ASN A 104 36.26 25.74 -17.00
C ASN A 104 36.18 26.59 -15.71
N GLY A 105 37.19 26.54 -14.86
CA GLY A 105 37.22 27.24 -13.58
C GLY A 105 36.39 26.63 -12.51
N LYS A 106 35.93 25.36 -12.62
CA LYS A 106 35.22 24.63 -11.59
C LYS A 106 36.21 23.96 -10.64
N LEU A 107 35.80 23.75 -9.39
CA LEU A 107 36.59 22.99 -8.44
C LEU A 107 36.81 21.56 -8.93
N LYS A 108 38.04 21.09 -8.81
CA LYS A 108 38.43 19.73 -9.21
C LYS A 108 38.98 18.96 -8.03
N ARG A 109 38.44 17.77 -7.79
CA ARG A 109 38.98 16.82 -6.82
C ARG A 109 40.35 16.35 -7.28
N LEU A 110 41.29 16.27 -6.34
CA LEU A 110 42.61 15.67 -6.61
C LEU A 110 42.48 14.15 -6.73
N GLU A 111 43.23 13.60 -7.66
CA GLU A 111 43.43 12.15 -7.73
C GLU A 111 44.33 11.68 -6.60
N ARG A 112 44.23 10.39 -6.26
CA ARG A 112 44.98 9.78 -5.15
C ARG A 112 46.47 10.08 -5.20
N ASP A 113 47.07 10.05 -6.39
CA ASP A 113 48.54 10.26 -6.54
C ASP A 113 48.96 11.74 -6.44
N GLU A 114 48.01 12.66 -6.62
CA GLU A 114 48.20 14.10 -6.46
C GLU A 114 48.01 14.56 -5.01
N SER A 115 47.32 13.77 -4.20
CA SER A 115 46.93 14.13 -2.82
C SER A 115 48.00 13.82 -1.79
N VAL A 116 48.98 14.69 -1.66
CA VAL A 116 50.04 14.61 -0.65
C VAL A 116 49.96 15.78 0.31
N ILE A 117 50.50 15.60 1.52
CA ILE A 117 50.61 16.66 2.53
C ILE A 117 51.92 17.41 2.30
N TYR A 118 51.87 18.73 2.46
CA TYR A 118 53.00 19.63 2.34
C TYR A 118 53.46 20.12 3.72
N THR A 119 54.75 20.20 3.88
CA THR A 119 55.40 20.98 4.92
C THR A 119 56.37 21.91 4.21
N TYR A 120 55.81 22.94 3.53
CA TYR A 120 56.37 23.82 2.48
C TYR A 120 56.87 23.07 1.24
N LEU A 121 57.46 21.90 1.38
CA LEU A 121 57.79 20.98 0.29
C LEU A 121 56.91 19.72 0.40
N PRO A 122 56.68 19.03 -0.74
CA PRO A 122 55.88 17.83 -0.70
C PRO A 122 56.50 16.75 0.20
N THR A 123 55.67 16.07 0.94
CA THR A 123 56.00 14.81 1.60
C THR A 123 55.54 13.64 0.75
N SER A 124 55.94 12.41 1.11
CA SER A 124 55.34 11.22 0.50
C SER A 124 54.08 10.75 1.24
N PHE A 125 53.65 11.48 2.26
CA PHE A 125 52.56 11.09 3.13
C PHE A 125 51.21 11.49 2.53
N ARG A 126 50.31 10.51 2.47
CA ARG A 126 48.86 10.67 2.16
C ARG A 126 48.04 10.35 3.39
N PHE A 127 46.99 11.11 3.61
CA PHE A 127 46.10 10.88 4.74
C PHE A 127 45.02 9.86 4.38
N GLY A 128 44.96 8.72 5.10
CA GLY A 128 44.10 7.58 4.75
C GLY A 128 44.51 6.90 3.45
N SER A 129 43.61 6.14 2.84
CA SER A 129 43.82 5.40 1.58
C SER A 129 43.80 6.30 0.35
N GLU A 130 42.93 7.31 0.32
CA GLU A 130 42.64 8.13 -0.86
C GLU A 130 43.29 9.53 -0.78
N GLY A 131 43.69 9.98 0.39
CA GLY A 131 44.16 11.34 0.63
C GLY A 131 43.04 12.39 0.67
N PHE A 132 43.38 13.64 0.91
CA PHE A 132 42.43 14.74 0.85
C PHE A 132 42.12 15.13 -0.61
N PRO A 133 40.89 15.57 -0.95
CA PRO A 133 40.56 16.05 -2.29
C PRO A 133 41.19 17.42 -2.64
N PHE A 134 42.06 17.93 -1.78
CA PHE A 134 42.80 19.19 -1.87
C PHE A 134 44.17 19.02 -1.26
N LEU A 135 45.08 19.99 -1.49
CA LEU A 135 46.37 19.99 -0.83
C LEU A 135 46.28 20.69 0.54
N VAL A 136 47.04 20.18 1.49
CA VAL A 136 47.18 20.77 2.84
C VAL A 136 48.67 21.07 3.08
N ASN A 137 48.97 22.28 3.58
CA ASN A 137 50.28 22.68 3.98
C ASN A 137 50.28 23.28 5.40
N ALA A 138 51.17 22.78 6.25
CA ALA A 138 51.45 23.34 7.57
C ALA A 138 52.84 22.89 8.03
N ASN A 139 53.28 23.36 9.21
CA ASN A 139 54.52 22.96 9.84
C ASN A 139 54.44 21.56 10.47
N PHE A 140 54.12 20.54 9.66
CA PHE A 140 54.07 19.18 10.17
C PHE A 140 55.46 18.65 10.57
N ILE A 141 55.48 17.82 11.59
CA ILE A 141 56.67 17.08 12.02
C ILE A 141 56.73 15.78 11.26
N THR A 142 57.82 15.61 10.50
CA THR A 142 58.06 14.45 9.65
C THR A 142 59.29 13.69 10.08
N ASP A 143 59.45 12.45 9.58
CA ASP A 143 60.74 11.76 9.63
C ASP A 143 61.82 12.49 8.82
N ALA A 144 63.09 12.09 9.03
CA ALA A 144 64.23 12.72 8.36
C ALA A 144 64.16 12.63 6.82
N GLY A 145 63.50 11.65 6.27
CA GLY A 145 63.30 11.44 4.85
C GLY A 145 62.06 12.18 4.26
N ARG A 146 61.27 12.84 5.10
CA ARG A 146 60.00 13.48 4.74
C ARG A 146 58.98 12.53 4.10
N GLN A 147 59.06 11.25 4.45
CA GLN A 147 58.19 10.23 3.88
C GLN A 147 56.95 10.02 4.74
N GLN A 148 57.08 10.10 6.06
CA GLN A 148 56.02 9.86 7.02
C GLN A 148 55.88 11.04 7.98
N LEU A 149 54.66 11.23 8.49
CA LEU A 149 54.42 12.13 9.63
C LEU A 149 54.54 11.35 10.93
N HIS A 150 55.06 12.04 11.97
CA HIS A 150 55.02 11.51 13.32
C HIS A 150 53.59 11.48 13.82
N LYS A 151 52.92 10.28 13.75
CA LYS A 151 51.51 10.11 14.04
C LYS A 151 51.13 10.35 15.50
N ASP A 152 52.08 10.16 16.39
CA ASP A 152 51.89 10.32 17.84
C ASP A 152 52.28 11.72 18.34
N SER A 153 52.87 12.58 17.49
CA SER A 153 53.24 13.95 17.87
C SER A 153 52.00 14.79 18.23
N GLU A 154 52.06 15.43 19.40
CA GLU A 154 50.99 16.32 19.87
C GLU A 154 50.82 17.54 18.94
N TRP A 155 51.89 18.01 18.32
CA TRP A 155 51.86 19.08 17.34
C TRP A 155 51.08 18.66 16.07
N ASN A 156 51.37 17.50 15.55
CA ASN A 156 50.63 16.99 14.38
C ASN A 156 49.16 16.71 14.71
N LYS A 157 48.88 16.17 15.90
CA LYS A 157 47.50 16.00 16.39
C LYS A 157 46.77 17.33 16.47
N LEU A 158 47.39 18.40 16.94
CA LEU A 158 46.83 19.74 16.95
C LEU A 158 46.47 20.20 15.54
N ILE A 159 47.40 20.10 14.57
CA ILE A 159 47.14 20.51 13.19
C ILE A 159 45.96 19.72 12.62
N PHE A 160 45.96 18.38 12.76
CA PHE A 160 44.86 17.54 12.24
C PHE A 160 43.52 17.83 12.94
N SER A 161 43.54 18.31 14.19
CA SER A 161 42.32 18.74 14.88
C SER A 161 41.71 20.02 14.31
N LYS A 162 42.50 20.85 13.61
CA LYS A 162 42.10 22.15 13.05
C LYS A 162 41.72 22.07 11.57
N ILE A 163 42.24 21.10 10.80
CA ILE A 163 41.93 20.93 9.37
C ILE A 163 40.44 20.94 9.12
N PRO A 164 39.56 20.17 9.81
CA PRO A 164 38.12 20.13 9.52
C PRO A 164 37.45 21.50 9.63
N SER A 165 37.62 22.20 10.73
CA SER A 165 36.99 23.50 10.98
C SER A 165 37.46 24.56 10.00
N GLU A 166 38.80 24.71 9.83
CA GLU A 166 39.37 25.71 8.95
C GLU A 166 38.98 25.48 7.48
N PHE A 167 38.96 24.21 7.05
CA PHE A 167 38.54 23.88 5.68
C PHE A 167 37.06 24.16 5.45
N LEU A 168 36.19 23.74 6.38
CA LEU A 168 34.75 24.01 6.22
C LEU A 168 34.39 25.49 6.33
N LEU A 169 35.12 26.28 7.12
CA LEU A 169 34.97 27.74 7.10
C LEU A 169 35.33 28.32 5.73
N TRP A 170 36.41 27.85 5.09
CA TRP A 170 36.76 28.27 3.75
C TRP A 170 35.68 27.81 2.73
N ILE A 171 35.21 26.58 2.80
CA ILE A 171 34.08 26.11 1.96
C ILE A 171 32.83 26.99 2.14
N LYS A 172 32.53 27.40 3.37
CA LYS A 172 31.42 28.35 3.63
C LYS A 172 31.58 29.63 2.82
N GLU A 173 32.76 30.16 2.64
CA GLU A 173 33.02 31.37 1.86
C GLU A 173 32.81 31.14 0.36
N ILE A 174 33.39 30.05 -0.17
CA ILE A 174 33.43 29.79 -1.63
C ILE A 174 32.24 29.06 -2.19
N SER A 175 31.44 28.37 -1.38
CA SER A 175 30.33 27.51 -1.85
C SER A 175 29.20 28.28 -2.55
N SER A 176 29.06 29.59 -2.35
CA SER A 176 28.12 30.42 -3.12
C SER A 176 28.64 30.74 -4.54
N ILE A 177 29.96 30.74 -4.70
CA ILE A 177 30.63 31.06 -5.97
C ILE A 177 30.78 29.77 -6.78
N TYR A 178 31.29 28.73 -6.15
CA TYR A 178 31.55 27.43 -6.74
C TYR A 178 30.46 26.42 -6.37
N ARG A 179 29.43 26.31 -7.19
CA ARG A 179 28.28 25.42 -6.93
C ARG A 179 28.65 23.94 -6.84
N ASN A 180 29.78 23.55 -7.41
CA ASN A 180 30.32 22.20 -7.29
C ASN A 180 31.26 22.00 -6.10
N TYR A 181 31.12 22.79 -5.03
CA TYR A 181 31.93 22.69 -3.79
C TYR A 181 31.94 21.29 -3.18
N TRP A 182 30.90 20.52 -3.41
CA TRP A 182 30.78 19.13 -2.92
C TRP A 182 31.85 18.19 -3.50
N GLU A 183 32.45 18.50 -4.65
CA GLU A 183 33.52 17.69 -5.25
C GLU A 183 34.79 17.67 -4.39
N VAL A 184 35.02 18.72 -3.66
CA VAL A 184 36.23 18.88 -2.84
C VAL A 184 35.97 18.68 -1.34
N LEU A 185 34.77 18.27 -0.95
CA LEU A 185 34.51 17.89 0.44
C LEU A 185 35.30 16.61 0.76
N PRO A 186 36.09 16.61 1.88
CA PRO A 186 36.83 15.43 2.34
C PRO A 186 35.87 14.38 2.90
N GLU A 187 36.33 13.16 3.00
CA GLU A 187 35.57 12.11 3.72
C GLU A 187 35.41 12.52 5.19
N LYS A 188 34.26 12.16 5.79
CA LYS A 188 33.99 12.39 7.21
C LYS A 188 34.99 11.67 8.11
N SER A 189 35.47 10.52 7.68
CA SER A 189 36.48 9.72 8.34
C SER A 189 37.32 8.98 7.29
N TYR A 190 38.63 8.97 7.51
CA TYR A 190 39.62 8.22 6.71
C TYR A 190 40.07 6.93 7.42
N GLY A 191 39.38 6.50 8.45
CA GLY A 191 39.73 5.39 9.31
C GLY A 191 39.91 5.84 10.76
N ARG A 192 40.30 4.92 11.60
CA ARG A 192 40.64 5.16 13.03
C ARG A 192 41.80 4.29 13.45
N SER A 193 42.71 4.01 12.51
CA SER A 193 43.88 3.13 12.75
C SER A 193 45.03 3.79 13.49
N ASN A 194 45.01 5.12 13.55
CA ASN A 194 46.04 5.90 14.26
C ASN A 194 45.43 7.17 14.87
N ALA A 195 46.19 7.82 15.75
CA ALA A 195 45.76 8.98 16.49
C ALA A 195 45.30 10.16 15.59
N LEU A 196 45.99 10.40 14.46
CA LEU A 196 45.65 11.49 13.55
C LEU A 196 44.30 11.27 12.90
N GLU A 197 44.01 10.04 12.45
CA GLU A 197 42.73 9.67 11.85
C GLU A 197 41.58 9.79 12.86
N THR A 198 41.79 9.34 14.09
CA THR A 198 40.79 9.42 15.16
C THR A 198 40.45 10.87 15.49
N ILE A 199 41.47 11.71 15.73
CA ILE A 199 41.27 13.14 16.04
C ILE A 199 40.56 13.87 14.87
N TYR A 200 41.02 13.61 13.64
CA TYR A 200 40.39 14.21 12.47
C TYR A 200 38.88 13.85 12.39
N ALA A 201 38.52 12.57 12.53
CA ALA A 201 37.12 12.12 12.44
C ALA A 201 36.24 12.78 13.52
N GLU A 202 36.71 12.84 14.76
CA GLU A 202 35.98 13.49 15.85
C GLU A 202 35.78 15.00 15.60
N LYS A 203 36.84 15.68 15.14
CA LYS A 203 36.76 17.12 14.85
C LYS A 203 35.95 17.43 13.59
N MET A 204 35.93 16.53 12.62
CA MET A 204 35.08 16.66 11.44
C MET A 204 33.59 16.52 11.79
N GLU A 205 33.22 15.56 12.63
CA GLU A 205 31.86 15.45 13.15
C GLU A 205 31.40 16.72 13.84
N LYS A 206 32.26 17.27 14.71
CA LYS A 206 31.97 18.52 15.38
C LYS A 206 31.87 19.69 14.41
N ALA A 207 32.81 19.84 13.48
CA ALA A 207 32.79 20.91 12.48
C ALA A 207 31.54 20.89 11.59
N ILE A 208 31.12 19.71 11.16
CA ILE A 208 29.85 19.52 10.38
C ILE A 208 28.64 19.99 11.17
N SER A 209 28.60 19.75 12.47
CA SER A 209 27.47 20.12 13.33
C SER A 209 27.42 21.60 13.69
N GLU A 210 28.56 22.31 13.61
CA GLU A 210 28.68 23.71 14.06
C GLU A 210 28.82 24.72 12.91
N ILE A 211 29.29 24.29 11.73
CA ILE A 211 29.61 25.21 10.63
C ILE A 211 28.53 25.07 9.54
N ALA A 212 27.75 26.12 9.35
CA ALA A 212 26.81 26.25 8.25
C ALA A 212 27.57 26.63 6.96
N PHE A 213 27.74 25.67 6.04
CA PHE A 213 28.53 25.87 4.82
C PHE A 213 27.76 25.57 3.52
N ILE A 214 26.56 25.01 3.62
CA ILE A 214 25.75 24.59 2.49
C ILE A 214 24.83 25.74 2.04
N PRO A 215 24.90 26.22 0.79
CA PRO A 215 24.04 27.29 0.33
C PRO A 215 22.59 26.82 0.16
N SER A 216 21.64 27.59 0.70
CA SER A 216 20.22 27.41 0.39
C SER A 216 19.95 27.68 -1.08
N LEU A 217 18.98 26.97 -1.67
CA LEU A 217 18.50 27.23 -3.04
C LEU A 217 17.83 28.62 -3.16
N LYS A 218 17.21 29.09 -2.08
CA LYS A 218 16.53 30.39 -2.06
C LYS A 218 17.55 31.53 -1.98
N ASN A 219 17.51 32.40 -2.99
CA ASN A 219 18.41 33.55 -3.06
C ASN A 219 18.24 34.48 -1.85
N GLY A 220 19.37 34.92 -1.27
CA GLY A 220 19.38 35.83 -0.13
C GLY A 220 19.30 35.16 1.24
N MET A 221 19.08 33.85 1.30
CA MET A 221 19.20 33.06 2.53
C MET A 221 20.67 32.72 2.80
N GLY A 222 21.02 32.61 4.06
CA GLY A 222 22.37 32.28 4.51
C GLY A 222 22.79 30.85 4.14
N LYS A 223 23.82 30.39 4.80
CA LYS A 223 24.25 29.00 4.72
C LYS A 223 23.51 28.16 5.75
N LEU A 224 23.33 26.88 5.44
CA LEU A 224 22.69 25.87 6.26
C LEU A 224 23.72 24.93 6.87
N LEU A 225 23.43 24.42 8.06
CA LEU A 225 24.08 23.21 8.56
C LEU A 225 23.65 22.00 7.72
N ALA A 226 24.50 21.00 7.64
CA ALA A 226 24.18 19.81 6.87
C ALA A 226 22.90 19.09 7.38
N SER A 227 22.69 19.10 8.71
CA SER A 227 21.48 18.54 9.35
C SER A 227 20.19 19.32 9.08
N GLU A 228 20.32 20.61 8.72
CA GLU A 228 19.20 21.49 8.39
C GLU A 228 18.86 21.52 6.89
N ALA A 229 19.65 20.85 6.06
CA ALA A 229 19.52 20.89 4.63
C ALA A 229 18.81 19.64 4.08
N PHE A 230 17.97 19.84 3.09
CA PHE A 230 17.44 18.72 2.31
C PHE A 230 17.58 18.97 0.79
N MET A 231 17.76 17.87 0.06
CA MET A 231 17.83 17.85 -1.39
C MET A 231 16.66 17.09 -1.97
N ASP A 232 15.87 17.74 -2.80
CA ASP A 232 14.86 17.08 -3.64
C ASP A 232 15.53 16.51 -4.91
N ARG A 233 16.01 15.26 -4.80
CA ARG A 233 16.68 14.60 -5.91
C ARG A 233 15.75 14.23 -7.06
N MET A 234 14.45 14.11 -6.75
CA MET A 234 13.42 13.78 -7.72
C MET A 234 12.83 15.01 -8.43
N SER A 235 13.11 16.21 -7.94
CA SER A 235 12.47 17.47 -8.38
C SER A 235 10.94 17.42 -8.28
N ILE A 236 10.43 16.65 -7.31
CA ILE A 236 8.99 16.48 -7.11
C ILE A 236 8.33 17.77 -6.60
N SER A 237 9.09 18.63 -5.92
CA SER A 237 8.63 19.94 -5.46
C SER A 237 8.14 20.85 -6.60
N ASP A 238 8.58 20.62 -7.82
CA ASP A 238 8.09 21.31 -9.02
C ASP A 238 6.66 20.86 -9.40
N SER A 239 6.24 19.71 -8.89
CA SER A 239 4.99 19.03 -9.25
C SER A 239 3.93 19.02 -8.13
N ILE A 240 4.34 19.18 -6.84
CA ILE A 240 3.39 19.19 -5.70
C ILE A 240 3.48 20.44 -4.83
N SER A 241 4.38 21.36 -5.10
CA SER A 241 4.87 22.46 -4.28
C SER A 241 5.92 22.05 -3.24
N ILE A 242 6.81 23.01 -2.96
CA ILE A 242 7.85 22.82 -1.94
C ILE A 242 7.26 22.66 -0.54
N ASP A 243 6.20 23.38 -0.21
CA ASP A 243 5.57 23.33 1.11
C ASP A 243 4.90 21.99 1.36
N ALA A 244 4.26 21.40 0.34
CA ALA A 244 3.69 20.07 0.42
C ALA A 244 4.76 18.99 0.64
N LEU A 245 5.89 19.08 -0.10
CA LEU A 245 7.02 18.16 0.09
C LEU A 245 7.62 18.29 1.49
N VAL A 246 7.85 19.51 1.97
CA VAL A 246 8.39 19.77 3.30
C VAL A 246 7.45 19.24 4.39
N CYS A 247 6.15 19.46 4.25
CA CYS A 247 5.15 18.95 5.18
C CYS A 247 5.19 17.42 5.27
N HIS A 248 5.27 16.74 4.12
CA HIS A 248 5.45 15.29 4.04
C HIS A 248 6.74 14.83 4.72
N ILE A 249 7.89 15.45 4.39
CA ILE A 249 9.19 15.07 4.97
C ILE A 249 9.16 15.21 6.50
N ASN A 250 8.65 16.33 7.01
CA ASN A 250 8.60 16.61 8.44
C ASN A 250 7.74 15.59 9.19
N ARG A 251 6.57 15.25 8.63
CA ARG A 251 5.65 14.28 9.22
C ARG A 251 6.21 12.85 9.18
N THR A 252 6.68 12.41 8.01
CA THR A 252 7.09 11.03 7.79
C THR A 252 8.45 10.71 8.40
N TYR A 253 9.40 11.67 8.37
CA TYR A 253 10.77 11.45 8.80
C TYR A 253 11.17 12.21 10.06
N THR A 254 10.19 12.78 10.78
CA THR A 254 10.40 13.51 12.04
C THR A 254 11.45 14.61 11.89
N ARG A 255 11.29 15.47 10.87
CA ARG A 255 12.16 16.61 10.58
C ARG A 255 11.44 17.93 10.87
N THR A 256 12.20 19.02 10.86
CA THR A 256 11.68 20.38 11.09
C THR A 256 12.16 21.33 9.99
N PHE A 257 12.06 20.89 8.74
CA PHE A 257 12.43 21.70 7.59
C PHE A 257 11.37 22.72 7.22
N ASP A 258 11.80 23.77 6.54
CA ASP A 258 10.94 24.68 5.79
C ASP A 258 11.45 24.82 4.34
N ALA A 259 10.77 25.58 3.50
CA ALA A 259 11.16 25.78 2.11
C ALA A 259 12.57 26.38 1.92
N ASN A 260 13.12 27.04 2.96
CA ASN A 260 14.46 27.65 2.89
C ASN A 260 15.57 26.61 3.12
N ASN A 261 15.24 25.45 3.63
CA ASN A 261 16.18 24.36 3.88
C ASN A 261 16.48 23.54 2.60
N GLN A 262 15.80 23.81 1.49
CA GLN A 262 16.08 23.17 0.19
C GLN A 262 17.40 23.63 -0.38
N ILE A 263 18.18 22.65 -0.85
CA ILE A 263 19.45 22.89 -1.56
C ILE A 263 19.36 22.46 -3.02
N GLU A 264 20.33 22.90 -3.82
CA GLU A 264 20.42 22.54 -5.24
C GLU A 264 20.52 21.01 -5.42
N ASN A 265 19.80 20.49 -6.42
CA ASN A 265 19.89 19.08 -6.78
C ASN A 265 21.21 18.78 -7.48
N VAL A 266 22.17 18.26 -6.72
CA VAL A 266 23.49 17.87 -7.19
C VAL A 266 23.64 16.35 -7.19
N TRP A 267 23.19 15.72 -8.26
CA TRP A 267 23.11 14.24 -8.34
C TRP A 267 24.42 13.54 -8.00
N LYS A 268 25.57 14.00 -8.52
CA LYS A 268 26.89 13.43 -8.26
C LYS A 268 27.36 13.65 -6.82
N GLY A 269 26.95 14.76 -6.20
CA GLY A 269 27.29 15.13 -4.82
C GLY A 269 26.39 14.51 -3.75
N SER A 270 25.28 13.87 -4.13
CA SER A 270 24.29 13.37 -3.17
C SER A 270 24.87 12.42 -2.12
N ARG A 271 25.80 11.53 -2.53
CA ARG A 271 26.42 10.57 -1.59
C ARG A 271 27.25 11.26 -0.51
N ILE A 272 28.12 12.20 -0.90
CA ILE A 272 28.97 12.91 0.05
C ILE A 272 28.13 13.82 0.96
N LEU A 273 27.17 14.56 0.41
CA LEU A 273 26.28 15.42 1.17
C LEU A 273 25.41 14.61 2.15
N ASN A 274 24.91 13.45 1.75
CA ASN A 274 24.18 12.56 2.66
C ASN A 274 25.07 12.05 3.82
N SER A 275 26.36 11.73 3.57
CA SER A 275 27.29 11.33 4.62
C SER A 275 27.54 12.42 5.64
N TYR A 276 27.39 13.70 5.24
CA TYR A 276 27.47 14.87 6.12
C TYR A 276 26.20 15.12 6.92
N GLY A 277 25.07 14.49 6.55
CA GLY A 277 23.79 14.61 7.26
C GLY A 277 22.68 15.33 6.48
N VAL A 278 22.93 15.73 5.23
CA VAL A 278 21.89 16.30 4.35
C VAL A 278 20.82 15.24 4.09
N PHE A 279 19.57 15.58 4.29
CA PHE A 279 18.47 14.70 3.96
C PHE A 279 18.27 14.65 2.45
N ILE A 280 18.26 13.47 1.87
CA ILE A 280 18.04 13.28 0.43
C ILE A 280 16.66 12.68 0.20
N PHE A 281 15.76 13.43 -0.44
CA PHE A 281 14.51 12.89 -0.95
C PHE A 281 14.77 12.27 -2.32
N ASP A 282 14.82 10.96 -2.35
CA ASP A 282 15.17 10.16 -3.53
C ASP A 282 14.03 9.20 -3.94
N LYS A 283 14.30 8.40 -4.95
CA LYS A 283 13.37 7.41 -5.48
C LYS A 283 12.82 6.44 -4.42
N GLN A 284 13.64 6.02 -3.44
CA GLN A 284 13.20 5.10 -2.39
C GLN A 284 12.15 5.74 -1.48
N LYS A 285 12.17 7.06 -1.35
CA LYS A 285 11.23 7.82 -0.53
C LYS A 285 9.98 8.28 -1.30
N LEU A 286 9.99 8.17 -2.64
CA LEU A 286 8.85 8.57 -3.46
C LEU A 286 7.58 7.79 -3.10
N LYS A 287 7.70 6.50 -2.79
CA LYS A 287 6.57 5.66 -2.39
C LYS A 287 5.87 6.18 -1.13
N SER A 288 6.65 6.59 -0.12
CA SER A 288 6.07 7.12 1.12
C SER A 288 5.22 8.37 0.92
N LEU A 289 5.45 9.14 -0.16
CA LEU A 289 4.64 10.30 -0.50
C LEU A 289 3.22 9.90 -0.92
N PHE A 290 3.06 8.76 -1.61
CA PHE A 290 1.75 8.26 -2.03
C PHE A 290 1.03 7.46 -0.94
N GLU A 291 1.75 7.02 0.07
CA GLU A 291 1.17 6.40 1.27
C GLU A 291 0.71 7.45 2.30
N ASP A 292 1.07 8.71 2.11
CA ASP A 292 0.72 9.81 2.98
C ASP A 292 -0.57 10.50 2.50
N GLU A 293 -1.69 10.17 3.12
CA GLU A 293 -3.03 10.68 2.76
C GLU A 293 -3.12 12.20 2.70
N CYS A 294 -2.30 12.92 3.48
CA CYS A 294 -2.32 14.38 3.54
C CYS A 294 -1.33 15.06 2.56
N ALA A 295 -0.52 14.28 1.82
CA ALA A 295 0.52 14.86 0.96
C ALA A 295 -0.05 15.77 -0.16
N PHE A 296 -1.29 15.53 -0.56
CA PHE A 296 -1.92 16.21 -1.68
C PHE A 296 -3.11 17.10 -1.29
N GLU A 297 -3.45 17.23 0.01
CA GLU A 297 -4.63 17.98 0.48
C GLU A 297 -4.72 19.43 -0.04
N SER A 298 -3.59 20.08 -0.27
CA SER A 298 -3.53 21.45 -0.77
C SER A 298 -3.09 21.57 -2.23
N ILE A 299 -3.12 20.46 -2.98
CA ILE A 299 -2.69 20.48 -4.37
C ILE A 299 -3.66 21.32 -5.23
N THR A 300 -3.12 22.19 -6.07
CA THR A 300 -3.92 22.95 -7.03
C THR A 300 -4.05 22.20 -8.36
N PRO A 301 -5.04 22.52 -9.22
CA PRO A 301 -5.15 21.92 -10.54
C PRO A 301 -3.87 22.02 -11.38
N GLU A 302 -3.14 23.14 -11.29
CA GLU A 302 -1.88 23.34 -12.00
C GLU A 302 -0.80 22.35 -11.52
N PHE A 303 -0.61 22.22 -10.19
CA PHE A 303 0.33 21.27 -9.63
C PHE A 303 -0.11 19.83 -9.87
N ASN A 304 -1.41 19.55 -9.83
CA ASN A 304 -1.92 18.22 -10.14
C ASN A 304 -1.63 17.79 -11.59
N ALA A 305 -1.77 18.72 -12.56
CA ALA A 305 -1.39 18.46 -13.94
C ALA A 305 0.12 18.23 -14.09
N LYS A 306 0.96 18.97 -13.35
CA LYS A 306 2.42 18.75 -13.34
C LYS A 306 2.77 17.39 -12.72
N LEU A 307 2.10 17.01 -11.64
CA LEU A 307 2.26 15.72 -10.98
C LEU A 307 1.93 14.56 -11.92
N ILE A 308 0.82 14.65 -12.67
CA ILE A 308 0.45 13.64 -13.68
C ILE A 308 1.57 13.50 -14.74
N LYS A 309 2.10 14.60 -15.24
CA LYS A 309 3.19 14.59 -16.23
C LYS A 309 4.46 13.96 -15.65
N PHE A 310 4.85 14.36 -14.44
CA PHE A 310 6.00 13.78 -13.73
C PHE A 310 5.86 12.28 -13.55
N LEU A 311 4.70 11.81 -13.07
CA LEU A 311 4.44 10.39 -12.84
C LEU A 311 4.42 9.58 -14.13
N PHE A 312 3.88 10.13 -15.22
CA PHE A 312 3.91 9.49 -16.52
C PHE A 312 5.35 9.38 -17.07
N GLU A 313 6.16 10.42 -16.92
CA GLU A 313 7.58 10.38 -17.30
C GLU A 313 8.33 9.35 -16.49
N TYR A 314 8.11 9.34 -15.17
CA TYR A 314 8.70 8.34 -14.27
C TYR A 314 8.30 6.91 -14.66
N TYR A 315 7.02 6.67 -14.91
CA TYR A 315 6.48 5.41 -15.40
C TYR A 315 7.15 4.96 -16.70
N SER A 316 7.30 5.88 -17.65
CA SER A 316 7.87 5.60 -18.96
C SER A 316 9.36 5.25 -18.92
N GLN A 317 10.10 5.84 -17.98
CA GLN A 317 11.55 5.63 -17.82
C GLN A 317 11.92 4.41 -16.96
N ASN A 318 11.03 3.94 -16.07
CA ASN A 318 11.32 2.89 -15.09
C ASN A 318 10.51 1.61 -15.33
N ARG A 319 10.82 0.91 -16.43
CA ARG A 319 10.07 -0.28 -16.88
C ARG A 319 9.93 -1.39 -15.81
N SER A 320 10.93 -1.59 -14.97
CA SER A 320 10.91 -2.62 -13.92
C SER A 320 9.98 -2.33 -12.74
N GLU A 321 9.47 -1.11 -12.63
CA GLU A 321 8.65 -0.65 -11.50
C GLU A 321 7.25 -0.23 -11.93
N GLN A 322 6.91 -0.42 -13.20
CA GLN A 322 5.62 0.04 -13.76
C GLN A 322 4.42 -0.59 -13.06
N GLU A 323 4.46 -1.91 -12.80
CA GLU A 323 3.37 -2.62 -12.15
C GLU A 323 3.17 -2.17 -10.69
N GLU A 324 4.27 -2.00 -9.96
CA GLU A 324 4.22 -1.51 -8.58
C GLU A 324 3.69 -0.08 -8.52
N LEU A 325 4.17 0.81 -9.40
CA LEU A 325 3.70 2.19 -9.47
C LEU A 325 2.20 2.25 -9.80
N ILE A 326 1.73 1.49 -10.79
CA ILE A 326 0.30 1.42 -11.12
C ILE A 326 -0.50 0.98 -9.92
N SER A 327 -0.10 -0.11 -9.24
CA SER A 327 -0.81 -0.63 -8.08
C SER A 327 -0.94 0.40 -6.95
N VAL A 328 0.12 1.15 -6.66
CA VAL A 328 0.11 2.22 -5.66
C VAL A 328 -0.81 3.36 -6.08
N LEU A 329 -0.67 3.85 -7.33
CA LEU A 329 -1.46 4.99 -7.81
C LEU A 329 -2.95 4.68 -7.95
N GLN A 330 -3.34 3.44 -8.24
CA GLN A 330 -4.75 3.03 -8.29
C GLN A 330 -5.48 3.16 -6.95
N THR A 331 -4.75 3.10 -5.85
CA THR A 331 -5.28 3.18 -4.48
C THR A 331 -5.02 4.53 -3.80
N THR A 332 -4.30 5.43 -4.45
CA THR A 332 -3.95 6.75 -3.90
C THR A 332 -4.94 7.82 -4.36
N ARG A 333 -5.37 8.68 -3.44
CA ARG A 333 -6.17 9.88 -3.74
C ARG A 333 -5.26 11.03 -4.12
N PHE A 334 -5.01 11.22 -5.41
CA PHE A 334 -4.10 12.26 -5.89
C PHE A 334 -4.65 13.09 -7.06
N LEU A 335 -5.81 12.75 -7.60
CA LEU A 335 -6.45 13.45 -8.70
C LEU A 335 -7.59 14.33 -8.19
N LEU A 336 -7.68 15.55 -8.65
CA LEU A 336 -8.76 16.46 -8.31
C LEU A 336 -9.96 16.28 -9.26
N ASP A 337 -11.15 16.23 -8.66
CA ASP A 337 -12.40 16.35 -9.40
C ASP A 337 -12.76 17.83 -9.70
N GLU A 338 -13.87 18.06 -10.41
CA GLU A 338 -14.38 19.39 -10.74
C GLU A 338 -14.66 20.26 -9.50
N SER A 339 -14.96 19.66 -8.35
CA SER A 339 -15.21 20.36 -7.10
C SER A 339 -13.95 20.59 -6.27
N GLY A 340 -12.79 20.13 -6.74
CA GLY A 340 -11.50 20.26 -6.05
C GLY A 340 -11.30 19.21 -4.94
N VAL A 341 -12.05 18.10 -4.98
CA VAL A 341 -11.90 17.00 -4.04
C VAL A 341 -10.91 15.97 -4.60
N LEU A 342 -10.00 15.49 -3.75
CA LEU A 342 -9.07 14.43 -4.10
C LEU A 342 -9.77 13.08 -4.23
N CYS A 343 -9.54 12.41 -5.35
CA CYS A 343 -10.14 11.14 -5.71
C CYS A 343 -9.10 10.13 -6.14
N MET A 344 -9.44 8.85 -6.03
CA MET A 344 -8.67 7.78 -6.68
C MET A 344 -8.99 7.76 -8.19
N PRO A 345 -8.07 7.27 -9.04
CA PRO A 345 -8.31 7.20 -10.48
C PRO A 345 -9.60 6.47 -10.87
N ASN A 346 -9.94 5.38 -10.20
CA ASN A 346 -11.14 4.57 -10.46
C ASN A 346 -12.46 5.19 -9.95
N GLU A 347 -12.40 6.32 -9.25
CA GLU A 347 -13.57 7.11 -8.84
C GLU A 347 -13.91 8.19 -9.86
N LEU A 348 -13.04 8.45 -10.85
CA LEU A 348 -13.14 9.56 -11.77
C LEU A 348 -13.41 9.12 -13.20
N PHE A 349 -14.09 9.99 -13.93
CA PHE A 349 -14.28 9.88 -15.38
C PHE A 349 -13.62 11.07 -16.09
N PHE A 350 -13.26 10.88 -17.35
CA PHE A 350 -12.82 11.99 -18.20
C PHE A 350 -13.95 12.98 -18.46
N PRO A 351 -13.66 14.28 -18.59
CA PRO A 351 -14.65 15.28 -18.97
C PRO A 351 -15.38 14.89 -20.27
N SER A 352 -16.70 14.90 -20.24
CA SER A 352 -17.53 14.62 -21.40
C SER A 352 -18.90 15.30 -21.27
N ALA A 353 -19.59 15.53 -22.36
CA ALA A 353 -20.95 16.11 -22.36
C ALA A 353 -22.02 15.15 -21.80
N TYR A 354 -21.67 13.93 -21.48
CA TYR A 354 -22.61 12.90 -20.98
C TYR A 354 -23.31 13.31 -19.69
N LYS A 355 -22.55 13.95 -18.77
CA LYS A 355 -23.10 14.43 -17.50
C LYS A 355 -24.21 15.46 -17.67
N GLU A 356 -24.07 16.33 -18.67
CA GLU A 356 -25.08 17.36 -18.98
C GLU A 356 -26.33 16.76 -19.63
N GLN A 357 -26.19 15.62 -20.31
CA GLN A 357 -27.25 14.94 -21.02
C GLN A 357 -28.02 13.93 -20.16
N ASN A 358 -27.44 13.48 -19.06
CA ASN A 358 -28.00 12.45 -18.18
C ASN A 358 -28.15 12.99 -16.74
N ALA A 359 -29.37 13.24 -16.32
CA ALA A 359 -29.66 13.78 -14.98
C ALA A 359 -29.18 12.85 -13.84
N LEU A 360 -29.21 11.52 -14.03
CA LEU A 360 -28.69 10.56 -13.06
C LEU A 360 -27.17 10.64 -12.90
N ALA A 361 -26.45 11.14 -13.91
CA ALA A 361 -24.99 11.26 -13.84
C ALA A 361 -24.52 12.54 -13.12
N HIS A 362 -25.42 13.34 -12.54
CA HIS A 362 -25.09 14.64 -11.95
C HIS A 362 -24.06 14.54 -10.82
N ASP A 363 -24.12 13.51 -10.00
CA ASP A 363 -23.23 13.26 -8.88
C ASP A 363 -21.96 12.48 -9.24
N THR A 364 -21.76 12.18 -10.54
CA THR A 364 -20.54 11.52 -10.96
C THR A 364 -19.34 12.45 -10.85
N LYS A 365 -18.24 11.90 -10.32
CA LYS A 365 -17.00 12.64 -10.19
C LYS A 365 -16.25 12.64 -11.51
N ILE A 366 -15.94 13.82 -12.01
CA ILE A 366 -15.23 14.04 -13.28
C ILE A 366 -13.87 14.66 -12.96
N LEU A 367 -12.82 14.22 -13.66
CA LEU A 367 -11.51 14.84 -13.56
C LEU A 367 -11.61 16.34 -13.89
N ASN A 368 -11.00 17.17 -13.07
CA ASN A 368 -11.00 18.61 -13.23
C ASN A 368 -10.62 19.02 -14.66
N SER A 369 -11.42 19.91 -15.28
CA SER A 369 -11.31 20.29 -16.67
C SER A 369 -9.99 20.99 -17.01
N ASP A 370 -9.43 21.78 -16.08
CA ASP A 370 -8.13 22.45 -16.29
C ASP A 370 -7.00 21.42 -16.33
N ILE A 371 -7.08 20.40 -15.47
CA ILE A 371 -6.12 19.30 -15.46
C ILE A 371 -6.21 18.53 -16.78
N PHE A 372 -7.43 18.15 -17.19
CA PHE A 372 -7.62 17.43 -18.43
C PHE A 372 -7.14 18.24 -19.64
N GLY A 373 -7.47 19.53 -19.69
CA GLY A 373 -6.99 20.44 -20.73
C GLY A 373 -5.45 20.50 -20.81
N ALA A 374 -4.77 20.48 -19.67
CA ALA A 374 -3.31 20.51 -19.62
C ALA A 374 -2.62 19.20 -20.04
N VAL A 375 -3.31 18.04 -20.00
CA VAL A 375 -2.72 16.72 -20.31
C VAL A 375 -3.31 16.04 -21.55
N SER A 376 -4.50 16.43 -22.00
CA SER A 376 -5.24 15.79 -23.11
C SER A 376 -4.53 15.86 -24.47
N SER A 377 -3.66 16.84 -24.67
CA SER A 377 -2.84 16.94 -25.89
C SER A 377 -1.86 15.78 -26.07
N ASN A 378 -1.54 15.05 -24.99
CA ASN A 378 -0.70 13.86 -25.02
C ASN A 378 -1.54 12.60 -24.83
N GLN A 379 -1.90 11.94 -25.94
CA GLN A 379 -2.70 10.73 -25.94
C GLN A 379 -2.10 9.59 -25.08
N SER A 380 -0.77 9.54 -24.96
CA SER A 380 -0.11 8.53 -24.12
C SER A 380 -0.40 8.71 -22.62
N ILE A 381 -0.52 9.97 -22.16
CA ILE A 381 -0.92 10.27 -20.78
C ILE A 381 -2.39 9.87 -20.56
N VAL A 382 -3.27 10.19 -21.53
CA VAL A 382 -4.70 9.81 -21.44
C VAL A 382 -4.85 8.29 -21.36
N ASN A 383 -4.13 7.55 -22.21
CA ASN A 383 -4.15 6.09 -22.17
C ASN A 383 -3.60 5.54 -20.83
N TRP A 384 -2.54 6.16 -20.32
CA TRP A 384 -1.98 5.78 -19.03
C TRP A 384 -2.95 6.06 -17.87
N LEU A 385 -3.64 7.19 -17.87
CA LEU A 385 -4.70 7.48 -16.89
C LEU A 385 -5.83 6.44 -16.96
N SER A 386 -6.16 5.98 -18.17
CA SER A 386 -7.13 4.88 -18.32
C SER A 386 -6.63 3.56 -17.73
N ILE A 387 -5.33 3.25 -17.82
CA ILE A 387 -4.72 2.09 -17.14
C ILE A 387 -4.79 2.23 -15.62
N LEU A 388 -4.69 3.46 -15.10
CA LEU A 388 -4.87 3.72 -13.67
C LEU A 388 -6.33 3.57 -13.22
N GLY A 389 -7.31 3.55 -14.14
CA GLY A 389 -8.71 3.33 -13.80
C GLY A 389 -9.66 4.47 -14.18
N LEU A 390 -9.19 5.59 -14.75
CA LEU A 390 -10.09 6.62 -15.28
C LEU A 390 -10.87 6.05 -16.47
N GLY A 391 -12.20 6.14 -16.39
CA GLY A 391 -13.12 5.69 -17.44
C GLY A 391 -13.62 6.81 -18.33
N GLN A 392 -14.09 6.45 -19.53
CA GLN A 392 -14.96 7.36 -20.30
C GLN A 392 -16.39 7.14 -19.86
N LEU A 393 -17.14 8.20 -19.63
CA LEU A 393 -18.53 8.13 -19.22
C LEU A 393 -19.41 7.80 -20.44
N SER A 394 -20.06 6.66 -20.38
CA SER A 394 -21.08 6.16 -21.32
C SER A 394 -22.15 5.44 -20.54
N ASP A 395 -23.29 5.11 -21.15
CA ASP A 395 -24.37 4.38 -20.48
C ASP A 395 -23.84 3.10 -19.79
N LEU A 396 -23.04 2.31 -20.49
CA LEU A 396 -22.48 1.07 -19.96
C LEU A 396 -21.51 1.30 -18.79
N THR A 397 -20.56 2.23 -18.97
CA THR A 397 -19.57 2.53 -17.91
C THR A 397 -20.23 3.21 -16.71
N PHE A 398 -21.30 3.97 -16.91
CA PHE A 398 -22.08 4.55 -15.85
C PHE A 398 -22.83 3.47 -15.05
N ILE A 399 -23.47 2.52 -15.73
CA ILE A 399 -24.11 1.37 -15.07
C ILE A 399 -23.06 0.57 -14.29
N GLU A 400 -21.97 0.16 -14.94
CA GLU A 400 -20.97 -0.73 -14.35
C GLU A 400 -20.21 -0.10 -13.17
N ASN A 401 -19.76 1.15 -13.32
CA ASN A 401 -18.84 1.77 -12.38
C ASN A 401 -19.50 2.71 -11.37
N VAL A 402 -20.76 3.08 -11.57
CA VAL A 402 -21.51 3.96 -10.69
C VAL A 402 -22.71 3.24 -10.11
N LEU A 403 -23.66 2.81 -10.95
CA LEU A 403 -24.93 2.26 -10.47
C LEU A 403 -24.78 0.88 -9.78
N CYS A 404 -23.81 0.09 -10.21
CA CYS A 404 -23.50 -1.20 -9.58
C CYS A 404 -22.68 -1.09 -8.28
N LYS A 405 -22.22 0.11 -7.90
CA LYS A 405 -21.53 0.33 -6.62
C LYS A 405 -22.51 0.54 -5.48
N SER A 406 -22.20 -0.04 -4.32
CA SER A 406 -23.01 0.18 -3.12
C SER A 406 -23.04 1.67 -2.74
N GLY A 407 -24.24 2.19 -2.39
CA GLY A 407 -24.43 3.52 -1.87
C GLY A 407 -24.82 4.61 -2.88
N TYR A 408 -24.74 4.37 -4.18
CA TYR A 408 -25.23 5.33 -5.18
C TYR A 408 -26.75 5.25 -5.34
N VAL A 409 -27.30 4.04 -5.43
CA VAL A 409 -28.75 3.84 -5.48
C VAL A 409 -29.32 4.01 -4.09
N THR A 410 -30.29 4.93 -3.98
CA THR A 410 -31.01 5.25 -2.74
C THR A 410 -32.49 5.00 -2.94
N THR A 411 -33.28 5.03 -1.86
CA THR A 411 -34.73 4.91 -1.95
C THR A 411 -35.39 6.03 -2.81
N GLU A 412 -34.71 7.16 -2.96
CA GLU A 412 -35.22 8.30 -3.72
C GLU A 412 -35.01 8.14 -5.22
N ASN A 413 -33.85 7.60 -5.65
CA ASN A 413 -33.49 7.48 -7.06
C ASN A 413 -33.69 6.08 -7.67
N ALA A 414 -33.96 5.06 -6.85
CA ALA A 414 -34.01 3.66 -7.29
C ALA A 414 -34.99 3.40 -8.45
N LEU A 415 -36.14 4.10 -8.49
CA LEU A 415 -37.09 3.95 -9.58
C LEU A 415 -36.54 4.50 -10.90
N GLU A 416 -35.88 5.64 -10.87
CA GLU A 416 -35.28 6.25 -12.05
C GLU A 416 -34.10 5.42 -12.55
N VAL A 417 -33.22 4.95 -11.61
CA VAL A 417 -32.13 4.05 -11.93
C VAL A 417 -32.61 2.76 -12.55
N GLY A 418 -33.60 2.09 -11.96
CA GLY A 418 -34.16 0.86 -12.51
C GLY A 418 -34.73 1.04 -13.91
N LYS A 419 -35.47 2.13 -14.16
CA LYS A 419 -36.02 2.47 -15.50
C LYS A 419 -34.90 2.79 -16.49
N PHE A 420 -33.87 3.53 -16.06
CA PHE A 420 -32.70 3.85 -16.90
C PHE A 420 -32.01 2.56 -17.36
N ILE A 421 -31.67 1.64 -16.43
CA ILE A 421 -30.99 0.38 -16.77
C ILE A 421 -31.89 -0.46 -17.69
N PHE A 422 -33.21 -0.50 -17.43
CA PHE A 422 -34.16 -1.19 -18.28
C PHE A 422 -34.14 -0.64 -19.71
N ASP A 423 -34.24 0.69 -19.88
CA ASP A 423 -34.25 1.35 -21.19
C ASP A 423 -32.96 1.11 -21.97
N ILE A 424 -31.80 1.13 -21.30
CA ILE A 424 -30.51 0.81 -21.91
C ILE A 424 -30.47 -0.67 -22.31
N SER A 425 -31.00 -1.58 -21.47
CA SER A 425 -31.05 -3.02 -21.78
C SER A 425 -31.84 -3.36 -23.00
N GLN A 426 -32.79 -2.49 -23.44
CA GLN A 426 -33.58 -2.65 -24.67
C GLN A 426 -32.79 -2.21 -25.91
N ARG A 427 -31.72 -1.38 -25.74
CA ARG A 427 -30.94 -0.81 -26.84
C ARG A 427 -29.58 -1.46 -26.98
N GLU A 428 -29.02 -1.91 -25.88
CA GLU A 428 -27.67 -2.49 -25.80
C GLU A 428 -27.66 -3.78 -24.98
N ASP A 429 -26.81 -4.72 -25.36
CA ASP A 429 -26.60 -5.94 -24.59
C ASP A 429 -25.77 -5.68 -23.34
N ILE A 430 -26.40 -5.18 -22.28
CA ILE A 430 -25.76 -4.95 -20.97
C ILE A 430 -25.36 -6.25 -20.28
N PHE A 431 -26.16 -7.32 -20.48
CA PHE A 431 -25.97 -8.62 -19.83
C PHE A 431 -24.79 -9.42 -20.39
N GLY A 432 -24.43 -9.16 -21.66
CA GLY A 432 -23.21 -9.72 -22.26
C GLY A 432 -21.94 -8.92 -21.96
N LYS A 433 -22.08 -7.64 -21.59
CA LYS A 433 -20.94 -6.74 -21.38
C LYS A 433 -20.60 -6.50 -19.91
N ILE A 434 -21.59 -6.53 -19.01
CA ILE A 434 -21.42 -6.33 -17.56
C ILE A 434 -21.64 -7.67 -16.85
N SER A 435 -20.79 -8.01 -15.91
CA SER A 435 -20.91 -9.29 -15.21
C SER A 435 -22.21 -9.38 -14.39
N GLN A 436 -22.83 -10.55 -14.41
CA GLN A 436 -24.06 -10.85 -13.66
C GLN A 436 -23.90 -10.51 -12.17
N TYR A 437 -22.73 -10.80 -11.58
CA TYR A 437 -22.45 -10.49 -10.20
C TYR A 437 -22.56 -8.99 -9.88
N ARG A 438 -22.10 -8.10 -10.79
CA ARG A 438 -22.22 -6.65 -10.58
C ARG A 438 -23.66 -6.17 -10.73
N LEU A 439 -24.35 -6.63 -11.77
CA LEU A 439 -25.76 -6.26 -12.03
C LEU A 439 -26.67 -6.70 -10.89
N SER A 440 -26.43 -7.87 -10.30
CA SER A 440 -27.26 -8.39 -9.21
C SER A 440 -27.10 -7.61 -7.88
N ASN A 441 -26.07 -6.76 -7.76
CA ASN A 441 -25.89 -5.87 -6.61
C ASN A 441 -26.61 -4.53 -6.77
N VAL A 442 -27.22 -4.24 -7.91
CA VAL A 442 -28.01 -3.01 -8.09
C VAL A 442 -29.21 -3.03 -7.15
N GLY A 443 -29.39 -1.91 -6.44
CA GLY A 443 -30.51 -1.74 -5.52
C GLY A 443 -31.84 -1.50 -6.22
N PHE A 444 -32.88 -2.22 -5.81
CA PHE A 444 -34.26 -2.01 -6.23
C PHE A 444 -35.15 -1.80 -5.01
N LEU A 445 -36.25 -1.06 -5.21
CA LEU A 445 -37.26 -0.88 -4.16
C LEU A 445 -38.08 -2.14 -3.97
N THR A 446 -38.35 -2.45 -2.70
CA THR A 446 -39.35 -3.46 -2.33
C THR A 446 -40.77 -2.90 -2.40
N THR A 447 -41.77 -3.76 -2.26
CA THR A 447 -43.19 -3.37 -2.11
C THR A 447 -43.41 -2.45 -0.90
N ASN A 448 -42.59 -2.56 0.16
CA ASN A 448 -42.63 -1.72 1.35
C ASN A 448 -41.85 -0.42 1.19
N GLY A 449 -41.15 -0.22 0.07
CA GLY A 449 -40.35 0.97 -0.19
C GLY A 449 -38.95 0.97 0.42
N THR A 450 -38.45 -0.14 0.90
CA THR A 450 -37.05 -0.30 1.29
C THR A 450 -36.17 -0.64 0.08
N LEU A 451 -34.87 -0.44 0.20
CA LEU A 451 -33.91 -0.74 -0.87
C LEU A 451 -33.20 -2.06 -0.57
N LYS A 452 -33.18 -2.98 -1.55
CA LYS A 452 -32.42 -4.23 -1.49
C LYS A 452 -31.76 -4.54 -2.83
N SER A 453 -30.67 -5.30 -2.81
CA SER A 453 -29.99 -5.75 -4.02
C SER A 453 -30.86 -6.71 -4.82
N ALA A 454 -30.75 -6.69 -6.14
CA ALA A 454 -31.57 -7.53 -7.02
C ALA A 454 -31.52 -9.03 -6.67
N ASN A 455 -30.35 -9.51 -6.24
CA ASN A 455 -30.15 -10.91 -5.83
C ASN A 455 -30.82 -11.29 -4.50
N GLU A 456 -31.26 -10.30 -3.73
CA GLU A 456 -32.01 -10.52 -2.47
C GLU A 456 -33.51 -10.46 -2.68
N LEU A 457 -33.97 -10.14 -3.90
CA LEU A 457 -35.36 -9.86 -4.21
C LEU A 457 -36.04 -11.01 -4.96
N TYR A 458 -37.36 -11.06 -4.81
CA TYR A 458 -38.26 -11.95 -5.49
C TYR A 458 -39.32 -11.15 -6.25
N LEU A 459 -39.80 -11.73 -7.34
CA LEU A 459 -40.88 -11.12 -8.11
C LEU A 459 -42.16 -11.06 -7.25
N SER A 460 -42.78 -9.88 -7.16
CA SER A 460 -44.10 -9.74 -6.58
C SER A 460 -45.18 -10.33 -7.51
N ALA A 461 -46.39 -10.57 -7.00
CA ALA A 461 -47.50 -11.14 -7.71
C ALA A 461 -47.82 -10.39 -9.04
N LYS A 462 -47.56 -9.09 -9.11
CA LYS A 462 -47.74 -8.26 -10.29
C LYS A 462 -47.00 -8.75 -11.52
N TYR A 463 -45.78 -9.25 -11.33
CA TYR A 463 -44.91 -9.75 -12.41
C TYR A 463 -45.24 -11.19 -12.82
N LYS A 464 -46.30 -11.79 -12.23
CA LYS A 464 -46.76 -13.15 -12.53
C LYS A 464 -45.65 -14.19 -12.49
N PRO A 465 -45.00 -14.39 -11.31
CA PRO A 465 -43.99 -15.43 -11.13
C PRO A 465 -44.59 -16.82 -11.40
N GLU A 466 -43.76 -17.82 -11.71
CA GLU A 466 -44.17 -19.21 -11.86
C GLU A 466 -44.81 -19.73 -10.57
N VAL A 467 -44.20 -19.40 -9.44
CA VAL A 467 -44.73 -19.73 -8.12
C VAL A 467 -44.85 -18.44 -7.31
N ASN A 468 -46.08 -18.04 -6.98
CA ASN A 468 -46.35 -16.85 -6.21
C ASN A 468 -46.16 -17.13 -4.71
N ILE A 469 -45.01 -16.76 -4.16
CA ILE A 469 -44.66 -16.91 -2.74
C ILE A 469 -45.02 -15.68 -1.89
N GLU A 470 -45.40 -14.56 -2.49
CA GLU A 470 -45.70 -13.31 -1.78
C GLU A 470 -46.81 -13.48 -0.70
N PRO A 471 -47.92 -14.19 -0.95
CA PRO A 471 -48.94 -14.39 0.07
C PRO A 471 -48.52 -15.30 1.23
N LEU A 472 -47.41 -16.04 1.07
CA LEU A 472 -46.93 -17.02 2.05
C LEU A 472 -45.90 -16.47 3.00
N LEU A 473 -45.39 -15.27 2.71
CA LEU A 473 -44.27 -14.66 3.46
C LEU A 473 -44.58 -13.23 3.87
N GLU A 474 -44.57 -12.94 5.14
CA GLU A 474 -44.54 -11.58 5.68
C GLU A 474 -43.09 -11.08 5.67
N ALA A 475 -42.48 -10.92 4.48
CA ALA A 475 -41.09 -10.51 4.36
C ALA A 475 -40.94 -9.38 3.34
N ASP A 476 -40.06 -8.44 3.61
CA ASP A 476 -39.78 -7.30 2.72
C ASP A 476 -38.72 -7.67 1.69
N ILE A 477 -39.07 -8.61 0.81
CA ILE A 477 -38.20 -9.17 -0.25
C ILE A 477 -38.82 -9.12 -1.64
N PHE A 478 -40.01 -8.60 -1.77
CA PHE A 478 -40.73 -8.54 -3.06
C PHE A 478 -40.47 -7.22 -3.76
N ILE A 479 -40.16 -7.29 -5.07
CA ILE A 479 -39.87 -6.08 -5.83
C ILE A 479 -41.10 -5.22 -6.02
N SER A 480 -40.92 -3.91 -5.96
CA SER A 480 -41.99 -2.92 -6.10
C SER A 480 -42.67 -2.99 -7.46
N GLU A 481 -44.01 -2.88 -7.46
CA GLU A 481 -44.85 -2.83 -8.68
C GLU A 481 -44.68 -1.54 -9.47
N LYS A 482 -44.12 -0.46 -8.85
CA LYS A 482 -43.96 0.86 -9.47
C LYS A 482 -43.04 0.89 -10.69
N TYR A 483 -42.18 -0.12 -10.86
CA TYR A 483 -41.31 -0.21 -12.03
C TYR A 483 -42.06 -0.45 -13.33
N CYS A 484 -43.15 -1.20 -13.32
CA CYS A 484 -43.92 -1.59 -14.52
C CYS A 484 -45.22 -0.81 -14.74
N GLU A 485 -45.44 0.32 -14.07
CA GLU A 485 -46.66 1.10 -14.18
C GLU A 485 -47.04 1.51 -15.61
N ASN A 486 -46.06 1.77 -16.48
CA ASN A 486 -46.23 2.27 -17.85
C ASN A 486 -45.55 1.40 -18.90
N ALA A 487 -45.21 0.14 -18.61
CA ALA A 487 -44.44 -0.72 -19.50
C ALA A 487 -44.95 -2.16 -19.49
N SER A 488 -44.52 -2.99 -20.47
CA SER A 488 -44.85 -4.40 -20.55
C SER A 488 -44.36 -5.18 -19.33
N ILE A 489 -45.28 -5.78 -18.59
CA ILE A 489 -44.97 -6.63 -17.42
C ILE A 489 -44.04 -7.79 -17.82
N ALA A 490 -44.23 -8.37 -19.01
CA ALA A 490 -43.44 -9.49 -19.48
C ALA A 490 -41.99 -9.09 -19.76
N GLU A 491 -41.74 -7.90 -20.32
CA GLU A 491 -40.40 -7.38 -20.58
C GLU A 491 -39.67 -7.05 -19.25
N TRP A 492 -40.37 -6.44 -18.31
CA TRP A 492 -39.83 -6.20 -16.97
C TRP A 492 -39.51 -7.50 -16.23
N LYS A 493 -40.38 -8.52 -16.32
CA LYS A 493 -40.11 -9.83 -15.73
C LYS A 493 -38.79 -10.40 -16.26
N VAL A 494 -38.64 -10.45 -17.60
CA VAL A 494 -37.39 -10.94 -18.22
C VAL A 494 -36.18 -10.13 -17.80
N PHE A 495 -36.30 -8.81 -17.75
CA PHE A 495 -35.23 -7.93 -17.32
C PHE A 495 -34.83 -8.20 -15.86
N LEU A 496 -35.78 -8.23 -14.94
CA LEU A 496 -35.53 -8.44 -13.51
C LEU A 496 -34.87 -9.79 -13.22
N LEU A 497 -35.34 -10.85 -13.92
CA LEU A 497 -34.69 -12.17 -13.82
C LEU A 497 -33.22 -12.13 -14.28
N LYS A 498 -32.91 -11.39 -15.35
CA LYS A 498 -31.54 -11.18 -15.82
C LYS A 498 -30.74 -10.31 -14.85
N MET A 499 -31.37 -9.39 -14.13
CA MET A 499 -30.71 -8.60 -13.05
C MET A 499 -30.40 -9.45 -11.82
N GLY A 500 -30.99 -10.62 -11.66
CA GLY A 500 -30.75 -11.53 -10.54
C GLY A 500 -31.91 -11.64 -9.56
N VAL A 501 -33.02 -10.99 -9.79
CA VAL A 501 -34.29 -11.17 -9.04
C VAL A 501 -34.77 -12.60 -9.23
N SER A 502 -35.24 -13.25 -8.17
CA SER A 502 -35.70 -14.63 -8.23
C SER A 502 -37.19 -14.72 -8.49
N GLU A 503 -37.63 -15.76 -9.24
CA GLU A 503 -39.03 -16.02 -9.56
C GLU A 503 -39.69 -17.08 -8.66
N SER A 504 -38.89 -17.98 -8.14
CA SER A 504 -39.32 -19.07 -7.28
C SER A 504 -38.29 -19.25 -6.16
N VAL A 505 -38.58 -20.16 -5.23
CA VAL A 505 -37.65 -20.61 -4.22
C VAL A 505 -36.48 -21.36 -4.89
N ALA A 506 -35.74 -20.66 -5.75
CA ALA A 506 -34.79 -21.28 -6.66
C ALA A 506 -33.39 -21.34 -6.11
N ASN A 507 -32.75 -22.35 -6.52
CA ASN A 507 -31.42 -22.84 -6.39
C ASN A 507 -30.34 -21.79 -6.72
N LYS A 508 -29.69 -21.22 -5.74
CA LYS A 508 -28.43 -20.52 -5.91
C LYS A 508 -27.35 -21.28 -5.16
N ILE A 509 -26.22 -21.51 -5.80
CA ILE A 509 -25.01 -21.87 -5.08
C ILE A 509 -24.51 -20.58 -4.45
N GLU A 510 -24.62 -20.46 -3.15
CA GLU A 510 -24.10 -19.31 -2.41
C GLU A 510 -22.95 -19.75 -1.54
N THR A 511 -21.90 -18.96 -1.50
CA THR A 511 -20.88 -19.07 -0.48
C THR A 511 -21.39 -18.29 0.72
N VAL A 512 -21.82 -18.97 1.75
CA VAL A 512 -22.24 -18.31 2.99
C VAL A 512 -20.98 -17.96 3.77
N SER A 513 -20.64 -16.70 3.83
CA SER A 513 -19.56 -16.19 4.64
C SER A 513 -20.12 -15.55 5.91
N GLY A 514 -19.78 -16.17 7.08
CA GLY A 514 -19.76 -15.49 8.36
C GLY A 514 -21.08 -15.41 9.14
N PHE A 515 -20.96 -15.64 10.42
CA PHE A 515 -22.03 -15.66 11.43
C PHE A 515 -22.63 -14.32 11.78
N TYR A 516 -22.09 -13.21 11.26
CA TYR A 516 -22.32 -11.91 11.85
C TYR A 516 -23.45 -11.15 11.21
N GLY A 517 -24.44 -10.80 12.01
CA GLY A 517 -25.41 -9.76 11.73
C GLY A 517 -26.66 -10.16 10.98
N THR A 518 -26.79 -11.39 10.50
CA THR A 518 -28.02 -11.90 9.89
C THR A 518 -28.83 -12.74 10.88
N GLU A 519 -30.15 -12.72 10.76
CA GLU A 519 -31.02 -13.59 11.56
C GLU A 519 -30.67 -15.07 11.36
N TYR A 520 -30.43 -15.48 10.14
CA TYR A 520 -29.97 -16.82 9.77
C TYR A 520 -28.66 -17.20 10.45
N GLY A 521 -27.64 -16.36 10.36
CA GLY A 521 -26.34 -16.60 10.97
C GLY A 521 -26.42 -16.76 12.50
N ASN A 522 -27.17 -15.92 13.16
CA ASN A 522 -27.37 -16.00 14.61
C ASN A 522 -28.18 -17.23 15.02
N ARG A 523 -29.17 -17.63 14.23
CA ARG A 523 -30.07 -18.73 14.55
C ARG A 523 -29.50 -20.10 14.24
N TYR A 524 -28.74 -20.23 13.16
CA TYR A 524 -28.26 -21.53 12.66
C TYR A 524 -26.75 -21.67 12.63
N ASP A 525 -26.02 -20.70 12.06
CA ASP A 525 -24.57 -20.84 11.87
C ASP A 525 -23.80 -20.78 13.20
N LYS A 526 -24.12 -19.82 14.04
CA LYS A 526 -23.44 -19.65 15.33
C LYS A 526 -23.61 -20.85 16.26
N PRO A 527 -24.83 -21.39 16.51
CA PRO A 527 -25.01 -22.58 17.34
C PRO A 527 -24.28 -23.81 16.78
N PHE A 528 -24.28 -24.01 15.46
CA PHE A 528 -23.56 -25.11 14.83
C PHE A 528 -22.05 -24.98 15.04
N PHE A 529 -21.51 -23.78 14.87
CA PHE A 529 -20.10 -23.52 15.11
C PHE A 529 -19.70 -23.69 16.58
N ASP A 530 -20.56 -23.28 17.52
CA ASP A 530 -20.32 -23.49 18.96
C ASP A 530 -20.21 -24.98 19.33
N ILE A 531 -20.91 -25.86 18.59
CA ILE A 531 -20.76 -27.30 18.73
C ILE A 531 -19.40 -27.77 18.24
N ILE A 532 -18.97 -27.30 17.07
CA ILE A 532 -17.64 -27.60 16.51
C ILE A 532 -16.55 -27.12 17.48
N LYS A 533 -16.69 -25.91 18.01
CA LYS A 533 -15.77 -25.30 18.97
C LYS A 533 -15.69 -26.14 20.26
N LYS A 534 -16.83 -26.51 20.85
CA LYS A 534 -16.89 -27.31 22.05
C LYS A 534 -16.24 -28.70 21.88
N ASN A 535 -16.39 -29.31 20.72
CA ASN A 535 -15.79 -30.60 20.42
C ASN A 535 -14.30 -30.48 20.03
N SER A 536 -13.84 -29.34 19.53
CA SER A 536 -12.45 -29.11 19.19
C SER A 536 -11.48 -29.11 20.36
N GLU A 537 -11.96 -28.81 21.57
CA GLU A 537 -11.17 -28.90 22.80
C GLU A 537 -10.66 -30.33 23.10
N ARG A 538 -11.29 -31.35 22.52
CA ARG A 538 -10.86 -32.74 22.63
C ARG A 538 -9.68 -33.11 21.75
N TYR A 539 -9.37 -32.31 20.72
CA TYR A 539 -8.36 -32.61 19.72
C TYR A 539 -7.23 -31.58 19.76
N LYS A 540 -6.12 -31.93 20.40
CA LYS A 540 -4.92 -31.10 20.60
C LYS A 540 -4.28 -30.58 19.27
N TRP A 541 -4.63 -31.16 18.13
CA TRP A 541 -4.05 -30.75 16.85
C TRP A 541 -4.63 -29.41 16.33
N ILE A 542 -5.80 -28.98 16.77
CA ILE A 542 -6.35 -27.66 16.46
C ILE A 542 -5.58 -26.56 17.22
N SER A 543 -5.02 -26.91 18.39
CA SER A 543 -4.20 -26.00 19.20
C SER A 543 -2.71 -26.05 18.87
N TYR A 544 -2.25 -26.98 17.99
CA TYR A 544 -0.83 -27.28 17.80
C TYR A 544 -0.02 -26.15 17.14
N ASP A 545 -0.66 -25.23 16.42
CA ASP A 545 0.01 -24.10 15.75
C ASP A 545 -0.32 -22.73 16.39
N GLY A 546 -0.69 -22.69 17.65
CA GLY A 546 -1.04 -21.44 18.34
C GLY A 546 -2.41 -20.86 17.95
N TRP A 547 -3.25 -21.65 17.32
CA TRP A 547 -4.62 -21.30 16.99
C TRP A 547 -5.50 -21.49 18.22
N ASN A 548 -5.97 -20.38 18.77
CA ASN A 548 -6.96 -20.41 19.83
C ASN A 548 -8.33 -20.09 19.22
N LEU A 549 -9.20 -21.08 19.09
CA LEU A 549 -10.59 -20.89 18.67
C LEU A 549 -11.39 -19.99 19.64
N ASP A 550 -10.80 -19.64 20.78
CA ASP A 550 -11.40 -18.75 21.79
C ASP A 550 -11.21 -17.25 21.53
N SER A 551 -10.29 -16.86 20.65
CA SER A 551 -10.14 -15.45 20.26
C SER A 551 -11.17 -15.12 19.17
N GLY A 552 -12.18 -14.36 19.44
CA GLY A 552 -13.36 -14.05 18.63
C GLY A 552 -13.20 -13.58 17.16
N ASP A 553 -12.08 -13.92 16.51
CA ASP A 553 -11.66 -13.38 15.20
C ASP A 553 -11.77 -14.37 14.03
N TYR A 554 -12.56 -15.44 14.14
CA TYR A 554 -12.65 -16.46 13.08
C TYR A 554 -13.89 -16.30 12.21
N GLY A 555 -13.67 -16.18 10.91
CA GLY A 555 -14.71 -16.33 9.89
C GLY A 555 -14.90 -17.80 9.51
N PHE A 556 -16.13 -18.25 9.45
CA PHE A 556 -16.51 -19.55 8.91
C PHE A 556 -16.95 -19.38 7.46
N HIS A 557 -16.29 -20.07 6.53
CA HIS A 557 -16.70 -20.14 5.14
C HIS A 557 -17.14 -21.57 4.86
N ALA A 558 -18.43 -21.76 4.65
CA ALA A 558 -18.96 -23.01 4.16
C ALA A 558 -19.32 -22.84 2.69
N ASN A 559 -18.68 -23.61 1.79
CA ASN A 559 -19.25 -23.82 0.48
C ASN A 559 -20.42 -24.77 0.63
N GLN A 560 -21.59 -24.21 0.63
CA GLN A 560 -22.83 -24.96 0.64
C GLN A 560 -23.39 -24.95 -0.76
N ILE A 561 -23.96 -26.09 -1.23
CA ILE A 561 -25.03 -25.99 -2.19
C ILE A 561 -26.13 -25.22 -1.45
N SER A 562 -26.11 -23.94 -1.64
CA SER A 562 -27.16 -23.10 -1.18
C SER A 562 -28.35 -23.36 -2.07
N TYR A 563 -29.33 -23.92 -1.47
CA TYR A 563 -30.65 -23.69 -2.00
C TYR A 563 -30.88 -22.19 -1.91
N GLY A 564 -31.40 -21.58 -2.95
CA GLY A 564 -31.88 -20.20 -2.87
C GLY A 564 -32.86 -19.99 -1.72
N SER A 565 -33.42 -21.07 -1.25
CA SER A 565 -34.24 -21.21 -0.07
C SER A 565 -33.46 -21.40 1.23
N PHE A 566 -32.14 -21.54 1.23
CA PHE A 566 -31.40 -21.73 2.49
C PHE A 566 -31.53 -20.53 3.42
N SER A 567 -31.55 -19.32 2.86
CA SER A 567 -31.87 -18.09 3.59
C SER A 567 -33.33 -18.04 4.05
N PHE A 568 -34.23 -18.84 3.47
CA PHE A 568 -35.63 -18.91 3.85
C PHE A 568 -35.95 -19.93 4.93
N LEU A 569 -35.02 -20.76 5.36
CA LEU A 569 -35.27 -21.72 6.43
C LEU A 569 -35.77 -21.05 7.71
N VAL A 570 -35.41 -19.79 7.97
CA VAL A 570 -35.96 -18.99 9.07
C VAL A 570 -37.47 -18.75 8.96
N HIS A 571 -38.02 -18.77 7.77
CA HIS A 571 -39.45 -18.57 7.48
C HIS A 571 -40.21 -19.90 7.38
N CYS A 572 -39.53 -21.05 7.42
CA CYS A 572 -40.14 -22.37 7.33
C CYS A 572 -40.96 -22.79 8.59
N GLU A 573 -41.15 -21.87 9.51
CA GLU A 573 -42.16 -22.03 10.57
C GLU A 573 -43.59 -21.89 10.03
N ASN A 574 -43.76 -21.19 8.88
CA ASN A 574 -45.02 -21.18 8.11
C ASN A 574 -45.14 -22.50 7.34
N TYR A 575 -46.19 -23.26 7.65
CA TYR A 575 -46.41 -24.58 7.08
C TYR A 575 -46.52 -24.58 5.56
N LEU A 576 -47.27 -23.63 4.96
CA LEU A 576 -47.45 -23.59 3.51
C LEU A 576 -46.14 -23.24 2.77
N PHE A 577 -45.36 -22.35 3.36
CA PHE A 577 -44.08 -22.00 2.80
C PHE A 577 -43.07 -23.16 2.97
N SER A 578 -43.03 -23.78 4.11
CA SER A 578 -42.19 -24.95 4.38
C SER A 578 -42.54 -26.10 3.41
N LYS A 579 -43.82 -26.37 3.18
CA LYS A 579 -44.25 -27.39 2.25
C LYS A 579 -43.72 -27.12 0.84
N LEU A 580 -43.85 -25.90 0.36
CA LEU A 580 -43.31 -25.48 -0.95
C LEU A 580 -41.80 -25.70 -1.03
N VAL A 581 -41.04 -25.20 -0.02
CA VAL A 581 -39.59 -25.29 0.01
C VAL A 581 -39.12 -26.74 0.01
N PHE A 582 -39.64 -27.56 0.90
CA PHE A 582 -39.20 -28.96 1.04
C PHE A 582 -39.68 -29.84 -0.10
N SER A 583 -40.87 -29.61 -0.69
CA SER A 583 -41.31 -30.31 -1.92
C SER A 583 -40.31 -30.04 -3.05
N GLU A 584 -39.91 -28.80 -3.25
CA GLU A 584 -38.93 -28.43 -4.28
C GLU A 584 -37.52 -29.02 -4.00
N ILE A 585 -37.03 -28.94 -2.75
CA ILE A 585 -35.74 -29.49 -2.37
C ILE A 585 -35.69 -31.00 -2.63
N ILE A 586 -36.69 -31.73 -2.18
CA ILE A 586 -36.72 -33.19 -2.25
C ILE A 586 -36.91 -33.68 -3.69
N SER A 587 -37.67 -32.97 -4.52
CA SER A 587 -37.84 -33.33 -5.91
C SER A 587 -36.63 -33.07 -6.80
N LYS A 588 -35.85 -32.00 -6.51
CA LYS A 588 -34.74 -31.57 -7.37
C LYS A 588 -33.40 -32.18 -7.03
N TYR A 589 -33.16 -32.56 -5.76
CA TYR A 589 -31.83 -32.94 -5.26
C TYR A 589 -31.81 -34.33 -4.62
N LYS A 590 -30.63 -34.93 -4.67
CA LYS A 590 -30.30 -36.11 -3.86
C LYS A 590 -29.62 -35.71 -2.57
N PRO A 591 -29.82 -36.42 -1.44
CA PRO A 591 -29.18 -36.08 -0.18
C PRO A 591 -27.65 -35.95 -0.26
N GLY A 592 -26.99 -36.77 -1.10
CA GLY A 592 -25.53 -36.76 -1.31
C GLY A 592 -25.02 -35.51 -2.03
N GLU A 593 -25.90 -34.75 -2.69
CA GLU A 593 -25.54 -33.48 -3.36
C GLU A 593 -25.49 -32.31 -2.39
N ILE A 594 -26.10 -32.50 -1.19
CA ILE A 594 -26.15 -31.51 -0.13
C ILE A 594 -24.97 -31.76 0.82
N ASN A 595 -23.78 -31.48 0.36
CA ASN A 595 -22.59 -31.60 1.17
C ASN A 595 -22.16 -30.20 1.62
N THR A 596 -22.10 -30.02 2.93
CA THR A 596 -21.41 -28.89 3.53
C THR A 596 -19.93 -29.24 3.59
N SER A 597 -19.12 -28.66 2.73
CA SER A 597 -17.68 -28.62 2.98
C SER A 597 -17.37 -27.32 3.74
N VAL A 598 -16.84 -27.46 4.95
CA VAL A 598 -16.27 -26.32 5.65
C VAL A 598 -14.90 -26.07 5.02
N GLU A 599 -14.86 -25.23 4.03
CA GLU A 599 -13.61 -24.78 3.44
C GLU A 599 -13.20 -23.48 4.11
N ASN A 600 -12.11 -23.51 4.84
CA ASN A 600 -11.40 -22.38 5.42
C ASN A 600 -11.94 -21.80 6.73
N VAL A 601 -11.30 -22.18 7.82
CA VAL A 601 -11.24 -21.36 9.02
C VAL A 601 -10.07 -20.38 8.86
N THR A 602 -10.35 -19.13 8.58
CA THR A 602 -9.33 -18.08 8.49
C THR A 602 -9.12 -17.46 9.86
N GLY A 603 -7.91 -17.62 10.42
CA GLY A 603 -7.50 -16.88 11.61
C GLY A 603 -6.81 -15.58 11.23
N ASN A 604 -6.98 -14.55 12.03
CA ASN A 604 -6.42 -13.20 11.81
C ASN A 604 -4.88 -13.10 11.92
N THR A 605 -4.16 -14.20 12.04
CA THR A 605 -2.69 -14.25 12.06
C THR A 605 -2.06 -14.35 10.67
N GLY A 606 -2.78 -13.99 9.63
CA GLY A 606 -2.27 -13.52 8.34
C GLY A 606 -1.60 -14.53 7.41
N PHE A 607 -1.33 -15.81 7.77
CA PHE A 607 -0.43 -16.61 6.93
C PHE A 607 -0.79 -18.08 6.69
N VAL A 608 -1.83 -18.66 7.28
CA VAL A 608 -2.19 -20.06 7.00
C VAL A 608 -3.69 -20.24 6.89
N THR A 609 -4.16 -20.49 5.68
CA THR A 609 -5.53 -20.96 5.41
C THR A 609 -5.56 -22.47 5.55
N ARG A 610 -6.29 -23.03 6.52
CA ARG A 610 -6.53 -24.47 6.61
C ARG A 610 -7.99 -24.78 6.38
N SER A 611 -8.28 -25.74 5.51
CA SER A 611 -9.62 -26.25 5.29
C SER A 611 -9.94 -27.38 6.29
N ILE A 612 -11.13 -27.32 6.88
CA ILE A 612 -11.66 -28.42 7.68
C ILE A 612 -12.48 -29.30 6.73
N THR A 613 -12.06 -30.51 6.52
CA THR A 613 -12.78 -31.48 5.66
C THR A 613 -13.95 -32.13 6.40
N GLN A 614 -14.88 -32.72 5.65
CA GLN A 614 -16.01 -33.50 6.22
C GLN A 614 -15.51 -34.62 7.15
N ASN A 615 -14.40 -35.29 6.81
CA ASN A 615 -13.81 -36.34 7.66
C ASN A 615 -13.31 -35.76 8.97
N MET A 616 -12.73 -34.56 8.97
CA MET A 616 -12.31 -33.87 10.18
C MET A 616 -13.49 -33.45 11.07
N LEU A 617 -14.64 -33.10 10.47
CA LEU A 617 -15.87 -32.82 11.22
C LEU A 617 -16.42 -34.11 11.88
N SER A 618 -16.36 -35.26 11.18
CA SER A 618 -16.71 -36.56 11.74
C SER A 618 -15.81 -36.93 12.91
N ASP A 619 -14.50 -36.74 12.79
CA ASP A 619 -13.51 -36.97 13.84
C ASP A 619 -13.76 -36.07 15.08
N LEU A 620 -14.31 -34.87 14.87
CA LEU A 620 -14.74 -33.97 15.94
C LEU A 620 -16.09 -34.34 16.58
N GLY A 621 -16.71 -35.43 16.11
CA GLY A 621 -18.03 -35.88 16.60
C GLY A 621 -19.18 -35.06 16.00
N CYS A 622 -18.94 -34.34 14.89
CA CYS A 622 -19.95 -33.64 14.11
C CYS A 622 -20.21 -34.44 12.82
N ASP A 623 -20.92 -35.53 12.91
CA ASP A 623 -21.30 -36.37 11.78
C ASP A 623 -22.26 -35.68 10.77
N MET A 624 -22.63 -34.44 11.04
CA MET A 624 -23.64 -33.72 10.30
C MET A 624 -23.04 -32.62 9.42
N ASN A 625 -23.59 -32.53 8.20
CA ASN A 625 -23.47 -31.27 7.51
C ASN A 625 -24.41 -30.22 8.16
N HIS A 626 -24.14 -28.95 7.92
CA HIS A 626 -24.87 -27.84 8.52
C HIS A 626 -26.37 -27.87 8.22
N PHE A 627 -26.77 -28.19 6.99
CA PHE A 627 -28.17 -28.28 6.58
C PHE A 627 -28.91 -29.39 7.34
N LYS A 628 -28.30 -30.58 7.47
CA LYS A 628 -28.88 -31.69 8.27
C LYS A 628 -29.06 -31.29 9.73
N TRP A 629 -28.04 -30.61 10.31
CA TRP A 629 -28.11 -30.11 11.67
C TRP A 629 -29.27 -29.12 11.87
N VAL A 630 -29.47 -28.18 10.92
CA VAL A 630 -30.56 -27.21 10.97
C VAL A 630 -31.91 -27.93 11.00
N ILE A 631 -32.12 -28.90 10.12
CA ILE A 631 -33.39 -29.64 10.01
C ILE A 631 -33.66 -30.51 11.27
N GLU A 632 -32.62 -31.09 11.82
CA GLU A 632 -32.77 -31.91 13.04
C GLU A 632 -33.03 -31.07 14.28
N ASN A 633 -32.54 -29.83 14.32
CA ASN A 633 -32.63 -28.97 15.50
C ASN A 633 -33.75 -27.93 15.46
N SER A 634 -34.35 -27.70 14.29
CA SER A 634 -35.37 -26.67 14.09
C SER A 634 -36.71 -27.25 13.61
N PRO A 635 -37.86 -26.75 14.10
CA PRO A 635 -39.19 -27.23 13.72
C PRO A 635 -39.60 -26.63 12.35
N ILE A 636 -38.99 -27.12 11.26
CA ILE A 636 -39.15 -26.56 9.92
C ILE A 636 -39.68 -27.55 8.85
N LEU A 637 -39.83 -28.83 9.21
CA LEU A 637 -40.43 -29.80 8.28
C LEU A 637 -41.97 -29.74 8.32
N PRO A 638 -42.63 -29.61 7.13
CA PRO A 638 -44.07 -29.51 7.08
C PRO A 638 -44.74 -30.86 7.36
N THR A 639 -45.81 -30.85 8.12
CA THR A 639 -46.57 -32.10 8.43
C THR A 639 -48.03 -32.03 8.02
N VAL A 640 -48.63 -33.18 7.85
CA VAL A 640 -50.06 -33.31 7.56
C VAL A 640 -50.98 -32.67 8.61
N LYS A 641 -50.45 -32.42 9.84
CA LYS A 641 -51.13 -31.66 10.89
C LYS A 641 -51.21 -30.15 10.63
N LYS A 642 -50.67 -29.68 9.47
CA LYS A 642 -50.60 -28.26 9.08
C LYS A 642 -49.72 -27.42 10.04
N ASP A 643 -48.76 -28.07 10.67
CA ASP A 643 -47.72 -27.48 11.49
C ASP A 643 -46.32 -27.85 10.95
N CYS A 644 -45.28 -27.26 11.53
CA CYS A 644 -43.89 -27.61 11.25
C CYS A 644 -43.26 -28.29 12.45
N ARG A 645 -42.47 -29.36 12.22
CA ARG A 645 -41.81 -30.16 13.25
C ARG A 645 -40.34 -30.35 12.94
N LYS A 646 -39.58 -30.77 13.96
CA LYS A 646 -38.21 -31.26 13.78
C LYS A 646 -38.22 -32.59 13.03
N ALA A 647 -37.16 -32.87 12.30
CA ALA A 647 -37.06 -34.12 11.54
C ALA A 647 -37.25 -35.38 12.43
N ILE A 648 -36.63 -35.36 13.60
CA ILE A 648 -36.71 -36.49 14.56
C ILE A 648 -38.15 -36.75 15.10
N ASP A 649 -39.01 -35.75 15.04
CA ASP A 649 -40.40 -35.85 15.50
C ASP A 649 -41.38 -36.14 14.33
N THR A 650 -40.87 -36.28 13.09
CA THR A 650 -41.66 -36.40 11.89
C THR A 650 -41.62 -37.80 11.31
N TYR A 651 -42.73 -38.32 10.86
CA TYR A 651 -42.84 -39.62 10.23
C TYR A 651 -42.72 -39.53 8.71
N SER A 652 -42.15 -40.58 8.10
CA SER A 652 -42.03 -40.70 6.63
C SER A 652 -43.41 -40.88 5.95
N ASN A 653 -43.61 -40.25 4.84
CA ASN A 653 -44.79 -40.45 3.98
C ASN A 653 -44.63 -41.60 2.98
N SER A 654 -43.45 -42.24 2.89
CA SER A 654 -43.21 -43.40 2.01
C SER A 654 -43.65 -44.75 2.61
N ILE A 655 -44.05 -44.77 3.87
CA ILE A 655 -44.46 -45.98 4.57
C ILE A 655 -45.99 -46.09 4.50
N PRO A 656 -46.56 -46.97 3.64
CA PRO A 656 -48.03 -47.09 3.49
C PRO A 656 -48.73 -47.37 4.82
N GLN A 657 -48.17 -48.26 5.63
CA GLN A 657 -48.70 -48.64 6.91
C GLN A 657 -48.86 -47.47 7.88
N ILE A 658 -47.88 -46.54 7.91
CA ILE A 658 -47.98 -45.32 8.71
C ILE A 658 -49.09 -44.40 8.20
N LYS A 659 -49.17 -44.21 6.87
CA LYS A 659 -50.22 -43.40 6.25
C LYS A 659 -51.66 -43.94 6.53
N GLU A 660 -51.83 -45.23 6.39
CA GLU A 660 -53.13 -45.88 6.57
C GLU A 660 -53.58 -45.83 8.04
N ILE A 661 -52.69 -46.11 8.98
CA ILE A 661 -53.01 -46.17 10.41
C ILE A 661 -53.06 -44.76 11.02
N ALA A 662 -52.04 -43.98 10.81
CA ALA A 662 -51.89 -42.69 11.50
C ALA A 662 -52.72 -41.57 10.89
N GLY A 663 -52.90 -41.58 9.56
CA GLY A 663 -53.63 -40.48 8.88
C GLY A 663 -53.09 -39.10 9.23
N ASN A 664 -54.00 -38.23 9.71
CA ASN A 664 -53.63 -36.88 10.15
C ASN A 664 -53.35 -36.78 11.67
N TYR A 665 -53.38 -37.88 12.39
CA TYR A 665 -53.16 -37.85 13.83
C TYR A 665 -51.69 -37.81 14.27
N LEU A 666 -50.79 -38.30 13.41
CA LEU A 666 -49.35 -38.17 13.64
C LEU A 666 -48.73 -37.15 12.66
N PRO A 667 -47.61 -36.53 13.01
CA PRO A 667 -46.90 -35.56 12.16
C PRO A 667 -46.14 -36.28 11.05
N ILE A 668 -46.88 -36.73 10.01
CA ILE A 668 -46.27 -37.29 8.79
C ILE A 668 -45.81 -36.12 7.89
N ILE A 669 -44.67 -36.24 7.27
CA ILE A 669 -44.16 -35.21 6.35
C ILE A 669 -45.16 -34.95 5.23
N ASP A 670 -45.51 -33.68 5.00
CA ASP A 670 -46.47 -33.24 3.98
C ASP A 670 -45.73 -32.51 2.84
N ILE A 671 -45.28 -33.28 1.85
CA ILE A 671 -44.65 -32.82 0.63
C ILE A 671 -45.38 -33.41 -0.58
N ASP A 672 -45.20 -32.83 -1.77
CA ASP A 672 -45.97 -33.19 -2.95
C ASP A 672 -45.69 -34.60 -3.50
N GLU A 673 -44.47 -35.11 -3.24
CA GLU A 673 -44.00 -36.44 -3.64
C GLU A 673 -43.76 -37.35 -2.40
N GLU A 674 -43.70 -38.68 -2.64
CA GLU A 674 -43.27 -39.62 -1.62
C GLU A 674 -41.76 -39.51 -1.45
N ILE A 675 -41.32 -39.45 -0.19
CA ILE A 675 -39.92 -39.32 0.13
C ILE A 675 -39.15 -40.61 -0.20
N SER A 676 -37.98 -40.51 -0.84
CA SER A 676 -37.15 -41.67 -1.10
C SER A 676 -36.47 -42.19 0.14
N ASP A 677 -36.05 -43.48 0.16
CA ASP A 677 -35.30 -44.09 1.26
C ASP A 677 -34.03 -43.32 1.62
N ALA A 678 -33.38 -42.75 0.59
CA ALA A 678 -32.21 -41.92 0.78
C ALA A 678 -32.47 -40.63 1.56
N TRP A 679 -33.55 -39.93 1.21
CA TRP A 679 -34.02 -38.76 1.95
C TRP A 679 -34.56 -39.09 3.34
N GLN A 680 -35.31 -40.20 3.49
CA GLN A 680 -35.80 -40.68 4.75
C GLN A 680 -34.68 -40.92 5.73
N SER A 681 -33.62 -41.62 5.26
CA SER A 681 -32.43 -41.91 6.09
C SER A 681 -31.62 -40.63 6.39
N TYR A 682 -31.47 -39.73 5.41
CA TYR A 682 -30.75 -38.47 5.58
C TYR A 682 -31.42 -37.57 6.61
N LEU A 683 -32.74 -37.41 6.56
CA LEU A 683 -33.52 -36.61 7.47
C LEU A 683 -33.78 -37.30 8.80
N ASN A 684 -33.42 -38.57 8.95
CA ASN A 684 -33.65 -39.38 10.14
C ASN A 684 -35.14 -39.41 10.58
N LEU A 685 -36.04 -39.52 9.57
CA LEU A 685 -37.48 -39.58 9.81
C LEU A 685 -37.87 -40.88 10.47
N LYS A 686 -38.93 -40.84 11.31
CA LYS A 686 -39.50 -42.05 11.92
C LYS A 686 -40.12 -42.91 10.80
N ASN A 687 -39.74 -44.19 10.75
CA ASN A 687 -40.17 -45.14 9.73
C ASN A 687 -41.01 -46.32 10.26
N HIS A 688 -41.29 -46.32 11.56
CA HIS A 688 -42.12 -47.31 12.24
C HIS A 688 -42.88 -46.66 13.39
N LEU A 689 -44.01 -47.24 13.73
CA LEU A 689 -44.80 -46.83 14.89
C LEU A 689 -44.33 -47.56 16.12
N THR A 690 -44.20 -46.83 17.22
CA THR A 690 -43.88 -47.37 18.54
C THR A 690 -45.16 -47.75 19.28
N LEU A 691 -45.06 -48.52 20.39
CA LEU A 691 -46.20 -48.83 21.25
C LEU A 691 -46.87 -47.54 21.78
N GLU A 692 -46.10 -46.53 22.10
CA GLU A 692 -46.64 -45.24 22.55
C GLU A 692 -47.42 -44.52 21.46
N ASP A 693 -46.99 -44.64 20.22
CA ASP A 693 -47.73 -44.08 19.05
C ASP A 693 -49.06 -44.79 18.85
N TYR A 694 -49.08 -46.13 18.96
CA TYR A 694 -50.30 -46.88 18.87
C TYR A 694 -51.29 -46.52 20.01
N LEU A 695 -50.85 -46.38 21.24
CA LEU A 695 -51.68 -45.94 22.34
C LEU A 695 -52.21 -44.52 22.15
N PHE A 696 -51.36 -43.63 21.70
CA PHE A 696 -51.73 -42.26 21.36
C PHE A 696 -52.80 -42.24 20.26
N LEU A 697 -52.59 -42.98 19.17
CA LEU A 697 -53.50 -43.08 18.04
C LEU A 697 -54.85 -43.62 18.48
N LEU A 698 -54.91 -44.67 19.31
CA LEU A 698 -56.18 -45.21 19.84
C LEU A 698 -56.96 -44.18 20.65
N THR A 699 -56.26 -43.34 21.42
CA THR A 699 -56.92 -42.28 22.19
C THR A 699 -57.44 -41.17 21.27
N GLU A 700 -56.61 -40.63 20.39
CA GLU A 700 -57.02 -39.55 19.46
C GLU A 700 -58.11 -39.97 18.49
N ILE A 701 -58.08 -41.22 17.97
CA ILE A 701 -59.06 -41.75 17.05
C ILE A 701 -60.39 -42.00 17.77
N SER A 702 -60.37 -42.42 19.04
CA SER A 702 -61.57 -42.64 19.84
C SER A 702 -62.31 -41.35 20.18
N ASP A 703 -61.58 -40.25 20.30
CA ASP A 703 -62.10 -38.93 20.61
C ASP A 703 -62.63 -38.18 19.39
N ASP A 704 -62.26 -38.61 18.13
CA ASP A 704 -62.73 -38.02 16.89
C ASP A 704 -64.06 -38.62 16.40
N LEU A 705 -65.15 -38.07 16.87
CA LEU A 705 -66.51 -38.47 16.53
C LEU A 705 -66.95 -38.10 15.11
N GLY A 706 -66.15 -37.32 14.36
CA GLY A 706 -66.50 -36.84 13.04
C GLY A 706 -66.25 -37.82 11.86
N ASN A 707 -65.41 -38.88 12.08
CA ASN A 707 -64.90 -39.76 11.01
C ASN A 707 -65.09 -41.27 11.33
N VAL A 708 -66.21 -41.64 11.88
CA VAL A 708 -66.46 -42.97 12.51
C VAL A 708 -66.13 -44.16 11.58
N GLU A 709 -66.45 -44.15 10.27
CA GLU A 709 -66.16 -45.28 9.38
C GLU A 709 -64.68 -45.44 9.06
N ASN A 710 -63.99 -44.35 8.76
CA ASN A 710 -62.54 -44.36 8.51
C ASN A 710 -61.74 -44.71 9.79
N ASN A 711 -62.20 -44.22 10.93
CA ASN A 711 -61.61 -44.49 12.22
C ASN A 711 -61.79 -45.94 12.67
N LYS A 712 -62.94 -46.59 12.32
CA LYS A 712 -63.18 -48.00 12.55
C LYS A 712 -62.18 -48.89 11.78
N ALA A 713 -61.90 -48.59 10.51
CA ALA A 713 -60.92 -49.31 9.71
C ALA A 713 -59.49 -49.14 10.32
N ARG A 714 -59.12 -47.96 10.77
CA ARG A 714 -57.80 -47.67 11.39
C ARG A 714 -57.64 -48.39 12.73
N ILE A 715 -58.67 -48.39 13.58
CA ILE A 715 -58.64 -49.13 14.83
C ILE A 715 -58.45 -50.61 14.57
N CYS A 716 -59.13 -51.22 13.57
CA CYS A 716 -58.91 -52.60 13.18
C CYS A 716 -57.51 -52.89 12.67
N SER A 717 -56.83 -51.92 12.05
CA SER A 717 -55.45 -52.05 11.57
C SER A 717 -54.39 -51.88 12.67
N ILE A 718 -54.75 -51.25 13.80
CA ILE A 718 -53.92 -51.12 14.99
C ILE A 718 -53.92 -52.44 15.80
N TYR A 719 -55.07 -53.10 15.88
CA TYR A 719 -55.22 -54.40 16.51
C TYR A 719 -54.73 -55.54 15.56
#